data_3838ef702f1636370721807aa70e8de7
#
_entry.id   3838ef702f1636370721807aa70e8de7
#
_cell.length_a   1.000
_cell.length_b   1.000
_cell.length_c   1.000
_cell.angle_alpha   90.00
_cell.angle_beta   90.00
_cell.angle_gamma   90.00
#
_symmetry.space_group_name_H-M   'P 1'
#
loop_
_entity.id
_entity.type
_entity.pdbx_description
1 polymer ?
#
loop_
_entity_poly.entity_id
_entity_poly.type
_entity_poly.pdbx_seq_one_letter_code
_entity_poly.pdbx_strand_id
1 'polypeptide(L)'
;MNWRRPASTVALLGAAVGFFVFLASARSPSTWLAGRLALYAVASGVFLLSALALGHVGLSRLWPGPRRTHEHLALALALGTFGFEVLVFLFGLFDLYQPWAFFALPCVALGAGGPSLWRWFRRRGSALARARAASTAPPAWRGPLIAFGWVCVGLLWFSMLTPENVQFDSRWKHLAIAEDFVATGGLRRFPEGWIFAARPHASSYLYLWAFLAPGAELYDQMVLSMHLELVVFLGTTLWGIPALVRRLVRGADVRLVWVARFLFPGVLLYDGNLSAGADHIGAVFGPALALVVLRLWRRPTLGAFALVGVLAAAAFQVKETVGLMLLPPVALALATRCLLDLRASPRATLSRAALAAVAFVVAASPHWATNLAWYGDPLYPNFWRIFEVTPWMPSGPYTFETLYRDAGLWQPPRTLDGVLRTLRATVDFSFDPNNWGGLHGELPIVGSLYTLLLPAALFLRVGRRTWALVIATQIGLFAWFWVHHQDRYLQVIMPYMAAVTAAVLVKAWRDGGVSGRLGACALVGVQVVWAGDVPFIPTHAMIKDTPLRTSAALLSQGYKAKDNVRLTAVQKDQRALGKALPSDARVLMHEEHSRLGLRAQWITDYPGEQYALSYGDLDSPADVWDALRDLGATHVAWKPASRAFETIASDIRFFETAHLALEAPQRVGVYQLAVLPEARPTGEWATASGDAIVLSCPPRKPKDRPTYASGLYPISALRVRTLDKSPAWPTPTVPLASAAEAAALAGRARALVVDPRCHAALPAALKTRFEKRADARKGGRGDVLYQVWTLRRPLTPATK
;
A
#
# COMPACT_ATOMS: atom_id res chain seq x y z
N MET A 1 -32.25 -35.70 -38.29
CA MET A 1 -31.29 -34.81 -37.57
C MET A 1 -30.46 -34.02 -38.58
N ASN A 2 -30.53 -32.70 -38.59
CA ASN A 2 -29.92 -31.85 -39.64
C ASN A 2 -28.41 -31.70 -39.35
N TRP A 3 -27.60 -32.66 -39.81
CA TRP A 3 -26.12 -32.75 -39.57
C TRP A 3 -25.34 -31.55 -40.15
N ARG A 4 -25.96 -30.79 -41.07
CA ARG A 4 -25.31 -29.62 -41.69
C ARG A 4 -24.97 -28.51 -40.66
N ARG A 5 -25.82 -28.30 -39.64
CA ARG A 5 -25.55 -27.28 -38.58
C ARG A 5 -24.33 -27.60 -37.73
N PRO A 6 -24.18 -28.81 -37.15
CA PRO A 6 -22.98 -29.13 -36.40
C PRO A 6 -21.72 -29.14 -37.27
N ALA A 7 -21.80 -29.64 -38.53
CA ALA A 7 -20.67 -29.63 -39.46
C ALA A 7 -20.20 -28.20 -39.80
N SER A 8 -21.12 -27.26 -40.06
CA SER A 8 -20.76 -25.85 -40.33
C SER A 8 -20.12 -25.20 -39.09
N THR A 9 -20.61 -25.50 -37.89
CA THR A 9 -20.01 -24.98 -36.64
C THR A 9 -18.58 -25.51 -36.45
N VAL A 10 -18.36 -26.81 -36.69
CA VAL A 10 -17.01 -27.40 -36.58
C VAL A 10 -16.07 -26.81 -37.64
N ALA A 11 -16.55 -26.62 -38.87
CA ALA A 11 -15.75 -26.02 -39.96
C ALA A 11 -15.34 -24.57 -39.62
N LEU A 12 -16.29 -23.76 -39.10
CA LEU A 12 -16.01 -22.37 -38.69
C LEU A 12 -15.07 -22.31 -37.52
N LEU A 13 -15.22 -23.17 -36.52
CA LEU A 13 -14.29 -23.26 -35.40
C LEU A 13 -12.91 -23.71 -35.87
N GLY A 14 -12.81 -24.70 -36.74
CA GLY A 14 -11.56 -25.14 -37.32
C GLY A 14 -10.86 -24.04 -38.13
N ALA A 15 -11.63 -23.30 -38.95
CA ALA A 15 -11.09 -22.15 -39.68
C ALA A 15 -10.59 -21.04 -38.72
N ALA A 16 -11.35 -20.73 -37.68
CA ALA A 16 -10.94 -19.73 -36.68
C ALA A 16 -9.66 -20.15 -35.93
N VAL A 17 -9.57 -21.42 -35.51
CA VAL A 17 -8.38 -21.97 -34.86
C VAL A 17 -7.19 -21.96 -35.81
N GLY A 18 -7.35 -22.42 -37.05
CA GLY A 18 -6.30 -22.42 -38.07
C GLY A 18 -5.79 -21.01 -38.37
N PHE A 19 -6.70 -20.04 -38.52
CA PHE A 19 -6.31 -18.64 -38.70
C PHE A 19 -5.61 -18.05 -37.49
N PHE A 20 -6.05 -18.35 -36.28
CA PHE A 20 -5.37 -17.94 -35.05
C PHE A 20 -3.95 -18.53 -34.95
N VAL A 21 -3.79 -19.82 -35.24
CA VAL A 21 -2.46 -20.47 -35.26
C VAL A 21 -1.55 -19.83 -36.30
N PHE A 22 -2.07 -19.52 -37.48
CA PHE A 22 -1.31 -18.81 -38.52
C PHE A 22 -0.87 -17.43 -38.05
N LEU A 23 -1.76 -16.63 -37.47
CA LEU A 23 -1.41 -15.32 -36.93
C LEU A 23 -0.40 -15.43 -35.78
N ALA A 24 -0.56 -16.41 -34.89
CA ALA A 24 0.31 -16.67 -33.75
C ALA A 24 1.71 -17.12 -34.18
N SER A 25 1.83 -17.82 -35.29
CA SER A 25 3.14 -18.19 -35.87
C SER A 25 3.88 -16.98 -36.47
N ALA A 26 3.16 -16.01 -37.00
CA ALA A 26 3.74 -14.78 -37.55
C ALA A 26 4.14 -13.79 -36.46
N ARG A 27 3.35 -13.66 -35.39
CA ARG A 27 3.65 -12.81 -34.22
C ARG A 27 3.06 -13.43 -32.96
N SER A 28 3.91 -13.62 -31.96
CA SER A 28 3.48 -14.18 -30.66
C SER A 28 2.30 -13.42 -30.07
N PRO A 29 1.22 -14.10 -29.63
CA PRO A 29 0.06 -13.46 -28.99
C PRO A 29 0.40 -12.62 -27.77
N SER A 30 1.49 -12.92 -27.07
CA SER A 30 2.01 -12.14 -25.95
C SER A 30 2.44 -10.72 -26.34
N THR A 31 2.69 -10.49 -27.64
CA THR A 31 3.01 -9.15 -28.16
C THR A 31 1.75 -8.35 -28.59
N TRP A 32 0.59 -8.99 -28.65
CA TRP A 32 -0.65 -8.35 -29.03
C TRP A 32 -1.25 -7.59 -27.85
N LEU A 33 -1.69 -6.35 -28.07
CA LEU A 33 -2.42 -5.62 -27.04
C LEU A 33 -3.70 -6.36 -26.62
N ALA A 34 -4.44 -6.93 -27.59
CA ALA A 34 -5.61 -7.76 -27.32
C ALA A 34 -5.29 -8.98 -26.46
N GLY A 35 -4.13 -9.63 -26.67
CA GLY A 35 -3.68 -10.76 -25.86
C GLY A 35 -3.39 -10.35 -24.41
N ARG A 36 -2.74 -9.20 -24.20
CA ARG A 36 -2.49 -8.63 -22.85
C ARG A 36 -3.79 -8.29 -22.14
N LEU A 37 -4.72 -7.60 -22.81
CA LEU A 37 -6.02 -7.26 -22.24
C LEU A 37 -6.84 -8.52 -21.91
N ALA A 38 -6.77 -9.56 -22.76
CA ALA A 38 -7.40 -10.85 -22.51
C ALA A 38 -6.79 -11.54 -21.27
N LEU A 39 -5.48 -11.51 -21.11
CA LEU A 39 -4.81 -12.03 -19.91
C LEU A 39 -5.35 -11.37 -18.65
N TYR A 40 -5.42 -10.03 -18.62
CA TYR A 40 -5.91 -9.28 -17.44
C TYR A 40 -7.36 -9.62 -17.13
N ALA A 41 -8.22 -9.66 -18.17
CA ALA A 41 -9.65 -9.97 -18.00
C ALA A 41 -9.87 -11.42 -17.54
N VAL A 42 -9.20 -12.39 -18.17
CA VAL A 42 -9.34 -13.82 -17.82
C VAL A 42 -8.79 -14.08 -16.42
N ALA A 43 -7.58 -13.62 -16.11
CA ALA A 43 -7.00 -13.81 -14.78
C ALA A 43 -7.87 -13.16 -13.69
N SER A 44 -8.36 -11.94 -13.91
CA SER A 44 -9.28 -11.28 -12.99
C SER A 44 -10.59 -12.04 -12.79
N GLY A 45 -11.14 -12.60 -13.88
CA GLY A 45 -12.34 -13.45 -13.84
C GLY A 45 -12.09 -14.75 -13.07
N VAL A 46 -10.95 -15.39 -13.29
CA VAL A 46 -10.53 -16.62 -12.58
C VAL A 46 -10.34 -16.34 -11.09
N PHE A 47 -9.67 -15.24 -10.73
CA PHE A 47 -9.56 -14.81 -9.34
C PHE A 47 -10.94 -14.60 -8.70
N LEU A 48 -11.85 -13.84 -9.37
CA LEU A 48 -13.19 -13.61 -8.86
C LEU A 48 -13.94 -14.91 -8.58
N LEU A 49 -13.92 -15.86 -9.51
CA LEU A 49 -14.56 -17.16 -9.35
C LEU A 49 -13.93 -17.97 -8.22
N SER A 50 -12.60 -17.95 -8.10
CA SER A 50 -11.84 -18.61 -7.03
C SER A 50 -12.18 -18.04 -5.65
N ALA A 51 -12.17 -16.71 -5.52
CA ALA A 51 -12.57 -16.03 -4.29
C ALA A 51 -14.03 -16.34 -3.94
N LEU A 52 -14.95 -16.26 -4.89
CA LEU A 52 -16.36 -16.60 -4.64
C LEU A 52 -16.53 -18.08 -4.25
N ALA A 53 -15.75 -18.99 -4.82
CA ALA A 53 -15.84 -20.42 -4.52
C ALA A 53 -15.37 -20.70 -3.07
N LEU A 54 -14.20 -20.20 -2.70
CA LEU A 54 -13.67 -20.32 -1.33
C LEU A 54 -14.61 -19.69 -0.31
N GLY A 55 -15.02 -18.45 -0.57
CA GLY A 55 -15.90 -17.72 0.34
C GLY A 55 -17.28 -18.33 0.43
N HIS A 56 -17.82 -18.89 -0.64
CA HIS A 56 -19.11 -19.62 -0.62
C HIS A 56 -19.06 -20.84 0.32
N VAL A 57 -17.99 -21.63 0.22
CA VAL A 57 -17.82 -22.81 1.10
C VAL A 57 -17.61 -22.38 2.55
N GLY A 58 -16.70 -21.42 2.79
CA GLY A 58 -16.46 -20.90 4.14
C GLY A 58 -17.74 -20.34 4.76
N LEU A 59 -18.49 -19.51 4.00
CA LEU A 59 -19.74 -18.94 4.47
C LEU A 59 -20.85 -19.99 4.71
N SER A 60 -20.91 -21.02 3.90
CA SER A 60 -21.90 -22.10 4.06
C SER A 60 -21.63 -22.96 5.27
N ARG A 61 -20.36 -23.13 5.65
CA ARG A 61 -19.94 -23.87 6.84
C ARG A 61 -20.03 -23.05 8.12
N LEU A 62 -19.49 -21.83 8.11
CA LEU A 62 -19.44 -20.97 9.30
C LEU A 62 -20.83 -20.44 9.69
N TRP A 63 -21.61 -20.11 8.70
CA TRP A 63 -22.90 -19.46 8.93
C TRP A 63 -23.96 -19.91 7.92
N PRO A 64 -24.48 -21.12 8.03
CA PRO A 64 -25.50 -21.67 7.13
C PRO A 64 -26.79 -20.84 7.17
N GLY A 65 -27.56 -20.90 6.09
CA GLY A 65 -28.88 -20.30 5.99
C GLY A 65 -29.11 -19.42 4.75
N PRO A 66 -30.37 -19.08 4.45
CA PRO A 66 -30.75 -18.33 3.26
C PRO A 66 -30.31 -16.86 3.35
N ARG A 67 -29.75 -16.35 2.27
CA ARG A 67 -29.33 -14.95 2.10
C ARG A 67 -29.81 -14.43 0.77
N ARG A 68 -29.97 -13.10 0.68
CA ARG A 68 -30.20 -12.42 -0.61
C ARG A 68 -28.94 -12.52 -1.46
N THR A 69 -29.08 -12.54 -2.80
CA THR A 69 -27.96 -12.75 -3.72
C THR A 69 -26.80 -11.77 -3.49
N HIS A 70 -27.07 -10.45 -3.46
CA HIS A 70 -26.02 -9.44 -3.24
C HIS A 70 -25.32 -9.59 -1.87
N GLU A 71 -26.07 -9.89 -0.83
CA GLU A 71 -25.51 -10.15 0.51
C GLU A 71 -24.60 -11.38 0.51
N HIS A 72 -25.05 -12.45 -0.16
CA HIS A 72 -24.26 -13.67 -0.26
C HIS A 72 -22.96 -13.44 -1.04
N LEU A 73 -23.05 -12.77 -2.20
CA LEU A 73 -21.89 -12.47 -3.04
C LEU A 73 -20.90 -11.52 -2.34
N ALA A 74 -21.38 -10.48 -1.65
CA ALA A 74 -20.51 -9.56 -0.88
C ALA A 74 -19.75 -10.26 0.23
N LEU A 75 -20.45 -11.12 1.02
CA LEU A 75 -19.85 -11.89 2.09
C LEU A 75 -18.88 -12.97 1.55
N ALA A 76 -19.29 -13.64 0.48
CA ALA A 76 -18.44 -14.65 -0.15
C ALA A 76 -17.19 -14.04 -0.78
N LEU A 77 -17.29 -12.86 -1.41
CA LEU A 77 -16.13 -12.18 -1.95
C LEU A 77 -15.16 -11.77 -0.84
N ALA A 78 -15.64 -11.12 0.23
CA ALA A 78 -14.78 -10.69 1.33
C ALA A 78 -14.06 -11.88 1.98
N LEU A 79 -14.82 -12.92 2.35
CA LEU A 79 -14.24 -14.12 2.95
C LEU A 79 -13.31 -14.87 2.00
N GLY A 80 -13.66 -14.90 0.73
CA GLY A 80 -12.90 -15.62 -0.28
C GLY A 80 -11.66 -14.88 -0.77
N THR A 81 -11.65 -13.54 -0.79
CA THR A 81 -10.44 -12.75 -1.04
C THR A 81 -9.40 -13.09 0.04
N PHE A 82 -9.77 -13.00 1.31
CA PHE A 82 -8.88 -13.40 2.39
C PHE A 82 -8.48 -14.89 2.32
N GLY A 83 -9.42 -15.77 2.01
CA GLY A 83 -9.11 -17.20 1.83
C GLY A 83 -8.12 -17.46 0.69
N PHE A 84 -8.17 -16.69 -0.40
CA PHE A 84 -7.21 -16.78 -1.50
C PHE A 84 -5.84 -16.23 -1.08
N GLU A 85 -5.79 -15.11 -0.36
CA GLU A 85 -4.55 -14.56 0.21
C GLU A 85 -3.88 -15.55 1.16
N VAL A 86 -4.65 -16.20 2.05
CA VAL A 86 -4.14 -17.26 2.93
C VAL A 86 -3.64 -18.46 2.13
N LEU A 87 -4.33 -18.86 1.06
CA LEU A 87 -3.86 -19.96 0.19
C LEU A 87 -2.53 -19.61 -0.46
N VAL A 88 -2.37 -18.39 -0.99
CA VAL A 88 -1.10 -17.90 -1.54
C VAL A 88 -0.01 -17.92 -0.45
N PHE A 89 -0.31 -17.39 0.75
CA PHE A 89 0.61 -17.42 1.89
C PHE A 89 1.09 -18.85 2.21
N LEU A 90 0.17 -19.81 2.26
CA LEU A 90 0.51 -21.21 2.52
C LEU A 90 1.44 -21.80 1.44
N PHE A 91 1.22 -21.47 0.17
CA PHE A 91 2.14 -21.89 -0.89
C PHE A 91 3.56 -21.35 -0.66
N GLY A 92 3.68 -20.13 -0.18
CA GLY A 92 4.97 -19.52 0.13
C GLY A 92 5.69 -20.14 1.33
N LEU A 93 4.96 -20.65 2.32
CA LEU A 93 5.56 -21.37 3.46
C LEU A 93 6.24 -22.68 3.03
N PHE A 94 5.85 -23.23 1.88
CA PHE A 94 6.40 -24.48 1.33
C PHE A 94 7.27 -24.23 0.09
N ASP A 95 7.74 -23.01 -0.15
CA ASP A 95 8.59 -22.61 -1.28
C ASP A 95 8.02 -22.99 -2.66
N LEU A 96 6.70 -22.85 -2.82
CA LEU A 96 5.96 -23.24 -4.03
C LEU A 96 5.68 -22.07 -4.99
N TYR A 97 6.36 -20.91 -4.86
CA TYR A 97 6.19 -19.77 -5.76
C TYR A 97 6.93 -19.99 -7.09
N GLN A 98 6.38 -20.89 -7.89
CA GLN A 98 6.84 -21.22 -9.23
C GLN A 98 5.76 -20.82 -10.27
N PRO A 99 6.09 -20.63 -11.55
CA PRO A 99 5.09 -20.25 -12.57
C PRO A 99 3.86 -21.14 -12.65
N TRP A 100 3.97 -22.45 -12.35
CA TRP A 100 2.83 -23.37 -12.31
C TRP A 100 1.80 -23.02 -11.20
N ALA A 101 2.26 -22.38 -10.11
CA ALA A 101 1.40 -21.98 -9.01
C ALA A 101 0.35 -20.93 -9.44
N PHE A 102 0.64 -20.17 -10.51
CA PHE A 102 -0.36 -19.29 -11.13
C PHE A 102 -1.65 -20.01 -11.51
N PHE A 103 -1.53 -21.25 -12.00
CA PHE A 103 -2.67 -22.08 -12.36
C PHE A 103 -3.16 -22.95 -11.20
N ALA A 104 -2.27 -23.47 -10.39
CA ALA A 104 -2.63 -24.37 -9.29
C ALA A 104 -3.47 -23.71 -8.21
N LEU A 105 -3.14 -22.48 -7.83
CA LEU A 105 -3.87 -21.74 -6.80
C LEU A 105 -5.39 -21.59 -7.13
N PRO A 106 -5.77 -21.10 -8.33
CA PRO A 106 -7.18 -21.08 -8.73
C PRO A 106 -7.79 -22.48 -8.84
N CYS A 107 -7.05 -23.47 -9.34
CA CYS A 107 -7.53 -24.83 -9.45
C CYS A 107 -7.90 -25.41 -8.07
N VAL A 108 -7.06 -25.22 -7.06
CA VAL A 108 -7.33 -25.63 -5.68
C VAL A 108 -8.59 -24.90 -5.15
N ALA A 109 -8.67 -23.57 -5.34
CA ALA A 109 -9.80 -22.79 -4.89
C ALA A 109 -11.12 -23.21 -5.55
N LEU A 110 -11.11 -23.41 -6.87
CA LEU A 110 -12.27 -23.84 -7.65
C LEU A 110 -12.63 -25.30 -7.37
N GLY A 111 -11.66 -26.18 -7.21
CA GLY A 111 -11.89 -27.57 -6.79
C GLY A 111 -12.58 -27.66 -5.44
N ALA A 112 -12.14 -26.86 -4.47
CA ALA A 112 -12.71 -26.82 -3.13
C ALA A 112 -14.17 -26.33 -3.09
N GLY A 113 -14.55 -25.35 -3.95
CA GLY A 113 -15.84 -24.66 -3.82
C GLY A 113 -16.64 -24.51 -5.11
N GLY A 114 -16.04 -24.68 -6.30
CA GLY A 114 -16.67 -24.42 -7.59
C GLY A 114 -17.97 -25.19 -7.83
N PRO A 115 -18.01 -26.52 -7.63
CA PRO A 115 -19.24 -27.31 -7.83
C PRO A 115 -20.40 -26.86 -6.92
N SER A 116 -20.10 -26.47 -5.68
CA SER A 116 -21.11 -25.95 -4.75
C SER A 116 -21.61 -24.56 -5.15
N LEU A 117 -20.70 -23.68 -5.53
CA LEU A 117 -21.01 -22.35 -6.05
C LEU A 117 -21.84 -22.42 -7.34
N TRP A 118 -21.50 -23.32 -8.26
CA TRP A 118 -22.25 -23.55 -9.52
C TRP A 118 -23.69 -23.98 -9.24
N ARG A 119 -23.88 -24.96 -8.32
CA ARG A 119 -25.22 -25.38 -7.91
C ARG A 119 -26.03 -24.23 -7.30
N TRP A 120 -25.36 -23.37 -6.53
CA TRP A 120 -25.99 -22.19 -5.96
C TRP A 120 -26.42 -21.19 -7.06
N PHE A 121 -25.59 -20.90 -8.05
CA PHE A 121 -25.92 -20.04 -9.18
C PHE A 121 -27.08 -20.60 -10.03
N ARG A 122 -27.09 -21.88 -10.35
CA ARG A 122 -28.18 -22.51 -11.11
C ARG A 122 -29.52 -22.35 -10.39
N ARG A 123 -29.58 -22.60 -9.09
CA ARG A 123 -30.80 -22.40 -8.31
C ARG A 123 -31.25 -20.95 -8.25
N ARG A 124 -30.34 -19.98 -8.26
CA ARG A 124 -30.66 -18.54 -8.22
C ARG A 124 -31.03 -17.97 -9.59
N GLY A 125 -30.43 -18.44 -10.65
CA GLY A 125 -30.74 -18.01 -12.03
C GLY A 125 -32.21 -18.17 -12.38
N SER A 126 -32.81 -19.29 -12.03
CA SER A 126 -34.25 -19.55 -12.23
C SER A 126 -35.16 -18.63 -11.40
N ALA A 127 -34.75 -18.25 -10.21
CA ALA A 127 -35.47 -17.29 -9.36
C ALA A 127 -35.37 -15.84 -9.90
N LEU A 128 -34.24 -15.47 -10.41
CA LEU A 128 -33.99 -14.15 -11.01
C LEU A 128 -34.76 -13.95 -12.31
N ALA A 129 -34.84 -14.99 -13.15
CA ALA A 129 -35.64 -14.97 -14.39
C ALA A 129 -37.12 -14.73 -14.08
N ARG A 130 -37.68 -15.42 -13.08
CA ARG A 130 -39.08 -15.22 -12.63
C ARG A 130 -39.32 -13.83 -12.07
N ALA A 131 -38.38 -13.28 -11.30
CA ALA A 131 -38.48 -11.93 -10.76
C ALA A 131 -38.42 -10.83 -11.84
N ARG A 132 -37.69 -11.08 -12.94
CA ARG A 132 -37.64 -10.15 -14.07
C ARG A 132 -38.98 -10.10 -14.82
N ALA A 133 -39.64 -11.23 -15.03
CA ALA A 133 -40.95 -11.30 -15.69
C ALA A 133 -42.04 -10.57 -14.92
N ALA A 134 -41.92 -10.42 -13.60
CA ALA A 134 -42.88 -9.73 -12.73
C ALA A 134 -42.56 -8.25 -12.46
N SER A 135 -41.54 -7.66 -13.10
CA SER A 135 -41.08 -6.30 -12.81
C SER A 135 -41.82 -5.25 -13.63
N THR A 136 -42.33 -4.20 -12.97
CA THR A 136 -42.87 -2.99 -13.62
C THR A 136 -41.74 -2.23 -14.34
N ALA A 137 -42.14 -1.49 -15.42
CA ALA A 137 -41.19 -0.65 -16.15
C ALA A 137 -40.41 0.31 -15.25
N PRO A 138 -39.07 0.40 -15.38
CA PRO A 138 -38.28 1.28 -14.56
C PRO A 138 -38.51 2.77 -14.89
N PRO A 139 -38.37 3.68 -13.94
CA PRO A 139 -38.45 5.12 -14.21
C PRO A 139 -37.42 5.56 -15.25
N ALA A 140 -37.77 6.50 -16.14
CA ALA A 140 -36.89 7.00 -17.20
C ALA A 140 -35.53 7.57 -16.71
N TRP A 141 -35.52 8.25 -15.55
CA TRP A 141 -34.28 8.84 -14.95
C TRP A 141 -33.27 7.81 -14.48
N ARG A 142 -33.66 6.56 -14.33
CA ARG A 142 -32.74 5.49 -13.87
C ARG A 142 -31.65 5.18 -14.88
N GLY A 143 -31.97 5.20 -16.16
CA GLY A 143 -31.05 4.93 -17.27
C GLY A 143 -29.79 5.85 -17.22
N PRO A 144 -30.00 7.17 -17.24
CA PRO A 144 -28.90 8.14 -17.17
C PRO A 144 -27.95 7.96 -15.99
N LEU A 145 -28.47 7.70 -14.77
CA LEU A 145 -27.62 7.48 -13.59
C LEU A 145 -26.83 6.17 -13.67
N ILE A 146 -27.43 5.10 -14.17
CA ILE A 146 -26.71 3.85 -14.40
C ILE A 146 -25.65 4.03 -15.48
N ALA A 147 -25.94 4.76 -16.54
CA ALA A 147 -24.98 5.10 -17.60
C ALA A 147 -23.79 5.87 -17.03
N PHE A 148 -24.02 6.90 -16.20
CA PHE A 148 -22.96 7.62 -15.48
C PHE A 148 -22.07 6.67 -14.67
N GLY A 149 -22.66 5.77 -13.88
CA GLY A 149 -21.91 4.79 -13.10
C GLY A 149 -21.03 3.89 -13.97
N TRP A 150 -21.55 3.41 -15.11
CA TRP A 150 -20.77 2.58 -16.04
C TRP A 150 -19.70 3.36 -16.80
N VAL A 151 -19.94 4.63 -17.12
CA VAL A 151 -18.92 5.52 -17.67
C VAL A 151 -17.77 5.66 -16.66
N CYS A 152 -18.07 5.90 -15.37
CA CYS A 152 -17.05 5.95 -14.32
C CYS A 152 -16.25 4.65 -14.22
N VAL A 153 -16.92 3.48 -14.26
CA VAL A 153 -16.24 2.17 -14.28
C VAL A 153 -15.34 2.03 -15.51
N GLY A 154 -15.83 2.42 -16.67
CA GLY A 154 -15.07 2.36 -17.92
C GLY A 154 -13.83 3.25 -17.88
N LEU A 155 -13.96 4.47 -17.38
CA LEU A 155 -12.82 5.41 -17.23
C LEU A 155 -11.79 4.92 -16.21
N LEU A 156 -12.24 4.33 -15.10
CA LEU A 156 -11.35 3.67 -14.14
C LEU A 156 -10.56 2.55 -14.80
N TRP A 157 -11.26 1.64 -15.47
CA TRP A 157 -10.60 0.56 -16.19
C TRP A 157 -9.62 1.08 -17.24
N PHE A 158 -10.02 2.09 -18.00
CA PHE A 158 -9.18 2.71 -19.01
C PHE A 158 -7.91 3.33 -18.41
N SER A 159 -8.02 3.99 -17.24
CA SER A 159 -6.87 4.58 -16.55
C SER A 159 -5.86 3.56 -16.03
N MET A 160 -6.26 2.30 -15.88
CA MET A 160 -5.40 1.22 -15.34
C MET A 160 -4.69 0.40 -16.43
N LEU A 161 -4.84 0.73 -17.70
CA LEU A 161 -4.17 0.02 -18.80
C LEU A 161 -2.66 0.22 -18.81
N THR A 162 -2.15 1.16 -18.02
CA THR A 162 -0.74 1.47 -17.90
C THR A 162 -0.29 1.50 -16.45
N PRO A 163 0.99 1.18 -16.15
CA PRO A 163 1.51 1.17 -14.78
C PRO A 163 1.78 2.57 -14.21
N GLU A 164 1.49 3.65 -14.94
CA GLU A 164 1.67 5.03 -14.45
C GLU A 164 0.82 5.30 -13.21
N ASN A 165 -0.35 4.68 -13.15
CA ASN A 165 -1.28 4.81 -12.04
C ASN A 165 -0.85 4.03 -10.78
N VAL A 166 0.20 3.20 -10.85
CA VAL A 166 0.69 2.45 -9.70
C VAL A 166 1.30 3.41 -8.68
N GLN A 167 0.78 3.35 -7.49
CA GLN A 167 1.13 4.19 -6.36
C GLN A 167 2.62 4.10 -6.00
N PHE A 168 3.17 5.18 -5.44
CA PHE A 168 4.54 5.19 -4.94
C PHE A 168 4.78 4.09 -3.91
N ASP A 169 3.92 4.00 -2.88
CA ASP A 169 4.03 2.98 -1.84
C ASP A 169 3.95 1.56 -2.41
N SER A 170 3.16 1.33 -3.45
CA SER A 170 3.05 0.00 -4.06
C SER A 170 4.35 -0.45 -4.70
N ARG A 171 5.11 0.48 -5.30
CA ARG A 171 6.38 0.18 -5.98
C ARG A 171 7.52 -0.21 -5.04
N TRP A 172 7.49 0.25 -3.82
CA TRP A 172 8.54 -0.08 -2.85
C TRP A 172 8.08 -1.04 -1.74
N LYS A 173 6.76 -1.20 -1.55
CA LYS A 173 6.16 -2.05 -0.53
C LYS A 173 5.41 -3.23 -1.14
N HIS A 174 4.15 -3.08 -1.52
CA HIS A 174 3.26 -4.19 -1.86
C HIS A 174 3.75 -5.03 -3.05
N LEU A 175 4.12 -4.38 -4.15
CA LEU A 175 4.60 -5.06 -5.36
C LEU A 175 6.06 -5.49 -5.22
N ALA A 176 6.88 -4.73 -4.48
CA ALA A 176 8.26 -5.12 -4.21
C ALA A 176 8.34 -6.38 -3.32
N ILE A 177 7.46 -6.51 -2.32
CA ILE A 177 7.32 -7.74 -1.52
C ILE A 177 6.90 -8.92 -2.43
N ALA A 178 5.91 -8.69 -3.29
CA ALA A 178 5.41 -9.71 -4.20
C ALA A 178 6.51 -10.20 -5.16
N GLU A 179 7.28 -9.28 -5.75
CA GLU A 179 8.40 -9.60 -6.63
C GLU A 179 9.51 -10.36 -5.89
N ASP A 180 9.88 -9.88 -4.70
CA ASP A 180 10.94 -10.50 -3.90
C ASP A 180 10.61 -11.95 -3.51
N PHE A 181 9.40 -12.19 -3.03
CA PHE A 181 8.95 -13.55 -2.68
C PHE A 181 8.87 -14.49 -3.90
N VAL A 182 8.47 -13.97 -5.06
CA VAL A 182 8.51 -14.78 -6.30
C VAL A 182 9.96 -15.03 -6.74
N ALA A 183 10.84 -14.05 -6.61
CA ALA A 183 12.26 -14.21 -6.96
C ALA A 183 12.99 -15.21 -6.04
N THR A 184 12.55 -15.32 -4.78
CA THR A 184 13.09 -16.28 -3.81
C THR A 184 12.41 -17.66 -3.84
N GLY A 185 11.28 -17.77 -4.54
CA GLY A 185 10.51 -19.01 -4.64
C GLY A 185 9.59 -19.30 -3.45
N GLY A 186 9.61 -18.48 -2.39
CA GLY A 186 8.85 -18.67 -1.17
C GLY A 186 8.84 -17.45 -0.26
N LEU A 187 8.28 -17.61 0.93
CA LEU A 187 8.37 -16.58 1.95
C LEU A 187 9.77 -16.60 2.57
N ARG A 188 10.34 -15.44 2.80
CA ARG A 188 11.63 -15.32 3.47
C ARG A 188 11.62 -14.32 4.61
N ARG A 189 12.50 -14.54 5.58
CA ARG A 189 12.86 -13.53 6.56
C ARG A 189 13.69 -12.44 5.89
N PHE A 190 13.39 -11.18 6.21
CA PHE A 190 14.27 -10.05 5.91
C PHE A 190 15.28 -9.92 7.05
N PRO A 191 16.58 -10.11 6.79
CA PRO A 191 17.57 -10.17 7.87
C PRO A 191 17.67 -8.86 8.64
N GLU A 192 17.44 -7.72 7.98
CA GLU A 192 17.40 -6.39 8.59
C GLU A 192 16.12 -6.12 9.38
N GLY A 193 15.15 -7.03 9.38
CA GLY A 193 13.87 -6.82 10.03
C GLY A 193 13.03 -5.72 9.35
N TRP A 194 12.95 -5.75 8.01
CA TRP A 194 12.18 -4.76 7.27
C TRP A 194 10.71 -4.76 7.69
N ILE A 195 10.29 -3.66 8.34
CA ILE A 195 9.00 -3.57 9.04
C ILE A 195 7.79 -3.71 8.13
N PHE A 196 7.88 -3.36 6.86
CA PHE A 196 6.74 -3.42 5.95
C PHE A 196 6.44 -4.83 5.42
N ALA A 197 7.41 -5.74 5.48
CA ALA A 197 7.15 -7.15 5.27
C ALA A 197 6.71 -7.88 6.54
N ALA A 198 7.06 -7.34 7.72
CA ALA A 198 6.64 -7.89 9.00
C ALA A 198 5.25 -7.39 9.45
N ARG A 199 4.83 -6.19 9.00
CA ARG A 199 3.48 -5.69 9.26
C ARG A 199 2.43 -6.45 8.44
N PRO A 200 1.15 -6.46 8.88
CA PRO A 200 0.06 -7.03 8.11
C PRO A 200 0.00 -6.47 6.68
N HIS A 201 0.14 -7.34 5.69
CA HIS A 201 0.16 -6.98 4.27
C HIS A 201 -0.48 -8.07 3.38
N ALA A 202 -1.55 -8.74 3.84
CA ALA A 202 -2.16 -9.85 3.11
C ALA A 202 -2.54 -9.50 1.66
N SER A 203 -2.86 -8.23 1.37
CA SER A 203 -3.06 -7.73 0.00
C SER A 203 -1.86 -7.98 -0.92
N SER A 204 -0.62 -7.99 -0.39
CA SER A 204 0.58 -8.28 -1.19
C SER A 204 0.58 -9.71 -1.73
N TYR A 205 -0.05 -10.67 -1.03
CA TYR A 205 -0.21 -12.04 -1.53
C TYR A 205 -1.16 -12.12 -2.72
N LEU A 206 -2.18 -11.24 -2.79
CA LEU A 206 -3.01 -11.14 -3.98
C LEU A 206 -2.22 -10.63 -5.17
N TYR A 207 -1.40 -9.59 -4.97
CA TYR A 207 -0.53 -9.06 -6.04
C TYR A 207 0.57 -10.07 -6.42
N LEU A 208 1.11 -10.83 -5.47
CA LEU A 208 2.08 -11.89 -5.72
C LEU A 208 1.55 -12.91 -6.74
N TRP A 209 0.27 -13.24 -6.68
CA TRP A 209 -0.32 -14.12 -7.70
C TRP A 209 -0.19 -13.54 -9.12
N ALA A 210 -0.30 -12.21 -9.30
CA ALA A 210 -0.05 -11.57 -10.60
C ALA A 210 1.43 -11.70 -11.03
N PHE A 211 2.36 -11.69 -10.09
CA PHE A 211 3.79 -11.88 -10.37
C PHE A 211 4.18 -13.31 -10.72
N LEU A 212 3.35 -14.29 -10.39
CA LEU A 212 3.52 -15.69 -10.80
C LEU A 212 3.08 -15.94 -12.25
N ALA A 213 2.45 -14.97 -12.94
CA ALA A 213 1.94 -15.13 -14.31
C ALA A 213 3.09 -15.51 -15.28
N PRO A 214 3.02 -16.69 -15.95
CA PRO A 214 4.11 -17.16 -16.81
C PRO A 214 4.34 -16.24 -18.01
N GLY A 215 5.59 -15.87 -18.25
CA GLY A 215 5.98 -15.02 -19.38
C GLY A 215 5.51 -13.55 -19.30
N ALA A 216 4.85 -13.15 -18.21
CA ALA A 216 4.44 -11.77 -18.02
C ALA A 216 5.64 -10.87 -17.74
N GLU A 217 5.70 -9.73 -18.41
CA GLU A 217 6.67 -8.69 -18.11
C GLU A 217 6.25 -7.91 -16.84
N LEU A 218 7.18 -7.19 -16.23
CA LEU A 218 6.89 -6.35 -15.06
C LEU A 218 5.70 -5.40 -15.30
N TYR A 219 5.62 -4.84 -16.52
CA TYR A 219 4.47 -4.05 -16.96
C TYR A 219 3.14 -4.79 -16.77
N ASP A 220 3.05 -6.03 -17.27
CA ASP A 220 1.84 -6.85 -17.19
C ASP A 220 1.51 -7.23 -15.76
N GLN A 221 2.52 -7.55 -14.95
CA GLN A 221 2.38 -7.90 -13.54
C GLN A 221 1.79 -6.73 -12.73
N MET A 222 2.29 -5.51 -12.99
CA MET A 222 1.77 -4.29 -12.35
C MET A 222 0.32 -4.01 -12.78
N VAL A 223 0.04 -4.07 -14.08
CA VAL A 223 -1.31 -3.83 -14.62
C VAL A 223 -2.30 -4.90 -14.15
N LEU A 224 -1.90 -6.17 -14.14
CA LEU A 224 -2.73 -7.25 -13.61
C LEU A 224 -3.03 -7.06 -12.11
N SER A 225 -2.06 -6.63 -11.30
CA SER A 225 -2.28 -6.33 -9.89
C SER A 225 -3.38 -5.29 -9.68
N MET A 226 -3.40 -4.21 -10.48
CA MET A 226 -4.47 -3.22 -10.45
C MET A 226 -5.82 -3.80 -10.88
N HIS A 227 -5.85 -4.72 -11.86
CA HIS A 227 -7.09 -5.38 -12.29
C HIS A 227 -7.65 -6.32 -11.21
N LEU A 228 -6.80 -6.97 -10.41
CA LEU A 228 -7.27 -7.75 -9.26
C LEU A 228 -7.92 -6.86 -8.20
N GLU A 229 -7.32 -5.70 -7.93
CA GLU A 229 -7.91 -4.68 -7.05
C GLU A 229 -9.24 -4.16 -7.58
N LEU A 230 -9.36 -3.94 -8.91
CA LEU A 230 -10.61 -3.54 -9.57
C LEU A 230 -11.73 -4.57 -9.33
N VAL A 231 -11.45 -5.85 -9.41
CA VAL A 231 -12.44 -6.91 -9.16
C VAL A 231 -13.02 -6.81 -7.75
N VAL A 232 -12.15 -6.60 -6.75
CA VAL A 232 -12.59 -6.43 -5.34
C VAL A 232 -13.37 -5.14 -5.16
N PHE A 233 -12.91 -4.04 -5.77
CA PHE A 233 -13.61 -2.76 -5.81
C PHE A 233 -15.01 -2.88 -6.42
N LEU A 234 -15.12 -3.52 -7.59
CA LEU A 234 -16.41 -3.74 -8.26
C LEU A 234 -17.34 -4.62 -7.43
N GLY A 235 -16.83 -5.68 -6.82
CA GLY A 235 -17.61 -6.52 -5.92
C GLY A 235 -18.14 -5.75 -4.70
N THR A 236 -17.32 -4.92 -4.10
CA THR A 236 -17.72 -4.02 -3.02
C THR A 236 -18.80 -3.04 -3.48
N THR A 237 -18.63 -2.45 -4.65
CA THR A 237 -19.53 -1.44 -5.23
C THR A 237 -20.85 -2.06 -5.70
N LEU A 238 -20.81 -3.13 -6.49
CA LEU A 238 -21.99 -3.72 -7.14
C LEU A 238 -22.76 -4.68 -6.22
N TRP A 239 -22.13 -5.22 -5.19
CA TRP A 239 -22.78 -6.17 -4.28
C TRP A 239 -22.82 -5.68 -2.83
N GLY A 240 -21.72 -5.16 -2.30
CA GLY A 240 -21.59 -4.72 -0.91
C GLY A 240 -22.53 -3.55 -0.59
N ILE A 241 -22.40 -2.45 -1.33
CA ILE A 241 -23.23 -1.25 -1.13
C ILE A 241 -24.72 -1.56 -1.33
N PRO A 242 -25.17 -2.20 -2.42
CA PRO A 242 -26.58 -2.56 -2.58
C PRO A 242 -27.11 -3.50 -1.49
N ALA A 243 -26.30 -4.41 -1.00
CA ALA A 243 -26.70 -5.28 0.10
C ALA A 243 -26.94 -4.49 1.39
N LEU A 244 -26.06 -3.54 1.72
CA LEU A 244 -26.23 -2.63 2.85
C LEU A 244 -27.47 -1.77 2.70
N VAL A 245 -27.59 -1.04 1.59
CA VAL A 245 -28.73 -0.12 1.38
C VAL A 245 -30.06 -0.85 1.52
N ARG A 246 -30.17 -2.07 1.03
CA ARG A 246 -31.38 -2.91 1.24
C ARG A 246 -31.66 -3.27 2.70
N ARG A 247 -30.64 -3.28 3.55
CA ARG A 247 -30.79 -3.48 4.99
C ARG A 247 -31.21 -2.20 5.71
N LEU A 248 -30.81 -1.04 5.17
CA LEU A 248 -31.14 0.27 5.73
C LEU A 248 -32.54 0.72 5.30
N VAL A 249 -32.87 0.61 4.01
CA VAL A 249 -34.13 1.06 3.42
C VAL A 249 -34.78 -0.09 2.62
N ARG A 250 -36.03 -0.42 2.99
CA ARG A 250 -36.81 -1.43 2.27
C ARG A 250 -37.14 -0.98 0.86
N GLY A 251 -37.05 -1.88 -0.10
CA GLY A 251 -37.44 -1.63 -1.50
C GLY A 251 -36.49 -0.68 -2.27
N ALA A 252 -35.28 -0.43 -1.78
CA ALA A 252 -34.26 0.28 -2.54
C ALA A 252 -33.92 -0.46 -3.85
N ASP A 253 -33.80 0.27 -4.95
CA ASP A 253 -33.42 -0.31 -6.25
C ASP A 253 -31.92 -0.64 -6.24
N VAL A 254 -31.61 -1.90 -6.05
CA VAL A 254 -30.22 -2.40 -6.01
C VAL A 254 -29.46 -2.25 -7.32
N ARG A 255 -30.15 -2.00 -8.42
CA ARG A 255 -29.52 -1.78 -9.74
C ARG A 255 -29.02 -0.35 -9.88
N LEU A 256 -29.46 0.56 -8.99
CA LEU A 256 -29.13 1.98 -9.02
C LEU A 256 -28.21 2.40 -7.88
N VAL A 257 -28.47 1.92 -6.66
CA VAL A 257 -27.84 2.48 -5.44
C VAL A 257 -26.31 2.33 -5.39
N TRP A 258 -25.72 1.45 -6.18
CA TRP A 258 -24.27 1.31 -6.30
C TRP A 258 -23.61 2.55 -6.93
N VAL A 259 -24.36 3.31 -7.72
CA VAL A 259 -23.88 4.54 -8.37
C VAL A 259 -23.45 5.58 -7.33
N ALA A 260 -24.03 5.52 -6.13
CA ALA A 260 -23.64 6.42 -5.02
C ALA A 260 -22.13 6.37 -4.71
N ARG A 261 -21.42 5.27 -5.04
CA ARG A 261 -19.96 5.17 -4.87
C ARG A 261 -19.22 6.23 -5.68
N PHE A 262 -19.72 6.53 -6.87
CA PHE A 262 -19.13 7.47 -7.81
C PHE A 262 -19.52 8.93 -7.57
N LEU A 263 -20.37 9.17 -6.58
CA LEU A 263 -20.65 10.50 -6.06
C LEU A 263 -19.60 11.00 -5.03
N PHE A 264 -18.52 10.24 -4.86
CA PHE A 264 -17.38 10.58 -4.02
C PHE A 264 -16.11 10.66 -4.90
N PRO A 265 -15.90 11.77 -5.61
CA PRO A 265 -14.88 11.87 -6.65
C PRO A 265 -13.45 11.79 -6.12
N GLY A 266 -13.17 12.39 -4.99
CA GLY A 266 -11.84 12.46 -4.43
C GLY A 266 -11.21 11.11 -4.09
N VAL A 267 -12.05 10.10 -4.00
CA VAL A 267 -11.66 8.71 -3.79
C VAL A 267 -10.88 8.11 -4.96
N LEU A 268 -10.98 8.71 -6.14
CA LEU A 268 -10.38 8.20 -7.37
C LEU A 268 -9.18 9.05 -7.82
N LEU A 269 -8.80 10.05 -7.02
CA LEU A 269 -7.68 10.93 -7.28
C LEU A 269 -6.44 10.51 -6.49
N TYR A 270 -5.29 10.90 -7.01
CA TYR A 270 -3.98 10.66 -6.38
C TYR A 270 -3.81 9.20 -5.94
N ASP A 271 -3.27 9.04 -4.77
CA ASP A 271 -3.09 7.76 -4.10
C ASP A 271 -4.41 7.03 -3.75
N GLY A 272 -5.55 7.68 -3.88
CA GLY A 272 -6.88 7.08 -3.73
C GLY A 272 -7.34 6.23 -4.91
N ASN A 273 -6.61 6.21 -6.01
CA ASN A 273 -6.90 5.42 -7.20
C ASN A 273 -6.75 3.90 -6.97
N LEU A 274 -7.24 3.12 -7.95
CA LEU A 274 -6.96 1.68 -8.07
C LEU A 274 -5.51 1.49 -8.55
N SER A 275 -4.59 1.55 -7.62
CA SER A 275 -3.16 1.73 -7.85
C SER A 275 -2.29 0.64 -7.20
N ALA A 276 -2.89 -0.51 -6.89
CA ALA A 276 -2.32 -1.60 -6.11
C ALA A 276 -1.93 -1.17 -4.67
N GLY A 277 -2.67 -0.22 -4.07
CA GLY A 277 -2.37 0.37 -2.75
C GLY A 277 -2.97 -0.35 -1.56
N ALA A 278 -3.67 -1.48 -1.75
CA ALA A 278 -4.36 -2.29 -0.75
C ALA A 278 -5.64 -1.67 -0.14
N ASP A 279 -5.85 -0.35 -0.24
CA ASP A 279 -6.95 0.32 0.45
C ASP A 279 -8.33 -0.12 -0.07
N HIS A 280 -8.45 -0.33 -1.38
CA HIS A 280 -9.69 -0.84 -1.98
C HIS A 280 -9.93 -2.33 -1.69
N ILE A 281 -8.87 -3.12 -1.50
CA ILE A 281 -9.01 -4.51 -1.05
C ILE A 281 -9.56 -4.50 0.38
N GLY A 282 -9.00 -3.67 1.26
CA GLY A 282 -9.49 -3.50 2.62
C GLY A 282 -10.95 -3.07 2.70
N ALA A 283 -11.40 -2.25 1.76
CA ALA A 283 -12.79 -1.74 1.72
C ALA A 283 -13.85 -2.84 1.57
N VAL A 284 -13.53 -4.05 1.06
CA VAL A 284 -14.49 -5.15 0.91
C VAL A 284 -15.01 -5.67 2.26
N PHE A 285 -14.18 -5.56 3.31
CA PHE A 285 -14.54 -6.05 4.64
C PHE A 285 -15.55 -5.15 5.35
N GLY A 286 -15.60 -3.86 5.03
CA GLY A 286 -16.55 -2.93 5.61
C GLY A 286 -18.02 -3.40 5.43
N PRO A 287 -18.55 -3.49 4.20
CA PRO A 287 -19.89 -4.00 3.97
C PRO A 287 -20.13 -5.39 4.53
N ALA A 288 -19.14 -6.28 4.46
CA ALA A 288 -19.24 -7.64 4.98
C ALA A 288 -19.46 -7.64 6.50
N LEU A 289 -18.62 -6.94 7.25
CA LEU A 289 -18.73 -6.80 8.71
C LEU A 289 -20.08 -6.17 9.11
N ALA A 290 -20.46 -5.04 8.48
CA ALA A 290 -21.74 -4.40 8.78
C ALA A 290 -22.94 -5.31 8.52
N LEU A 291 -22.95 -6.08 7.43
CA LEU A 291 -24.02 -7.02 7.11
C LEU A 291 -24.16 -8.13 8.16
N VAL A 292 -23.04 -8.67 8.63
CA VAL A 292 -23.05 -9.71 9.68
C VAL A 292 -23.49 -9.11 11.00
N VAL A 293 -22.97 -7.95 11.43
CA VAL A 293 -23.32 -7.26 12.66
C VAL A 293 -24.82 -6.89 12.68
N LEU A 294 -25.36 -6.29 11.61
CA LEU A 294 -26.78 -5.94 11.50
C LEU A 294 -27.71 -7.17 11.61
N ARG A 295 -27.25 -8.32 11.20
CA ARG A 295 -28.01 -9.56 11.27
C ARG A 295 -27.84 -10.26 12.64
N LEU A 296 -26.63 -10.29 13.16
CA LEU A 296 -26.27 -10.78 14.49
C LEU A 296 -27.05 -10.05 15.59
N TRP A 297 -27.28 -8.74 15.42
CA TRP A 297 -28.06 -7.93 16.35
C TRP A 297 -29.47 -8.50 16.61
N ARG A 298 -30.06 -9.13 15.59
CA ARG A 298 -31.39 -9.76 15.70
C ARG A 298 -31.35 -11.23 16.08
N ARG A 299 -30.34 -11.94 15.60
CA ARG A 299 -30.19 -13.39 15.78
C ARG A 299 -28.74 -13.72 16.09
N PRO A 300 -28.33 -13.60 17.35
CA PRO A 300 -26.98 -13.90 17.78
C PRO A 300 -26.74 -15.42 17.72
N THR A 301 -25.97 -15.86 16.70
CA THR A 301 -25.58 -17.27 16.54
C THR A 301 -24.06 -17.41 16.64
N LEU A 302 -23.57 -18.55 17.12
CA LEU A 302 -22.14 -18.87 17.18
C LEU A 302 -21.44 -18.63 15.84
N GLY A 303 -22.03 -19.12 14.74
CA GLY A 303 -21.44 -18.94 13.41
C GLY A 303 -21.36 -17.48 12.95
N ALA A 304 -22.30 -16.60 13.37
CA ALA A 304 -22.21 -15.18 13.07
C ALA A 304 -21.06 -14.50 13.83
N PHE A 305 -20.85 -14.86 15.09
CA PHE A 305 -19.73 -14.36 15.89
C PHE A 305 -18.38 -14.84 15.34
N ALA A 306 -18.27 -16.14 15.01
CA ALA A 306 -17.08 -16.68 14.36
C ALA A 306 -16.75 -15.94 13.05
N LEU A 307 -17.78 -15.72 12.21
CA LEU A 307 -17.61 -15.01 10.95
C LEU A 307 -17.16 -13.56 11.14
N VAL A 308 -17.67 -12.85 12.17
CA VAL A 308 -17.16 -11.51 12.53
C VAL A 308 -15.69 -11.59 12.91
N GLY A 309 -15.29 -12.57 13.74
CA GLY A 309 -13.88 -12.77 14.11
C GLY A 309 -12.97 -12.95 12.89
N VAL A 310 -13.34 -13.85 11.97
CA VAL A 310 -12.57 -14.10 10.74
C VAL A 310 -12.50 -12.84 9.86
N LEU A 311 -13.63 -12.15 9.62
CA LEU A 311 -13.65 -10.95 8.78
C LEU A 311 -12.90 -9.77 9.43
N ALA A 312 -12.91 -9.67 10.76
CA ALA A 312 -12.16 -8.67 11.50
C ALA A 312 -10.65 -8.93 11.41
N ALA A 313 -10.22 -10.19 11.56
CA ALA A 313 -8.84 -10.59 11.34
C ALA A 313 -8.40 -10.31 9.90
N ALA A 314 -9.21 -10.66 8.92
CA ALA A 314 -8.95 -10.39 7.51
C ALA A 314 -8.76 -8.89 7.23
N ALA A 315 -9.63 -8.04 7.74
CA ALA A 315 -9.52 -6.59 7.64
C ALA A 315 -8.20 -6.07 8.23
N PHE A 316 -7.78 -6.58 9.38
CA PHE A 316 -6.52 -6.23 10.01
C PHE A 316 -5.30 -6.76 9.25
N GLN A 317 -5.36 -7.99 8.74
CA GLN A 317 -4.25 -8.63 8.02
C GLN A 317 -4.00 -8.03 6.63
N VAL A 318 -5.02 -7.51 5.97
CA VAL A 318 -4.85 -6.82 4.67
C VAL A 318 -4.01 -5.56 4.85
N LYS A 319 -4.27 -4.78 5.89
CA LYS A 319 -3.54 -3.57 6.24
C LYS A 319 -3.97 -3.11 7.63
N GLU A 320 -3.04 -2.77 8.51
CA GLU A 320 -3.34 -2.32 9.88
C GLU A 320 -4.35 -1.17 9.93
N THR A 321 -4.22 -0.19 9.03
CA THR A 321 -5.12 0.97 8.96
C THR A 321 -6.56 0.59 8.64
N VAL A 322 -6.79 -0.50 7.90
CA VAL A 322 -8.12 -1.05 7.64
C VAL A 322 -8.72 -1.58 8.95
N GLY A 323 -7.92 -2.34 9.70
CA GLY A 323 -8.33 -2.80 11.03
C GLY A 323 -8.67 -1.66 11.97
N LEU A 324 -7.79 -0.66 12.06
CA LEU A 324 -7.97 0.50 12.95
C LEU A 324 -9.27 1.28 12.67
N MET A 325 -9.74 1.34 11.44
CA MET A 325 -10.99 2.04 11.10
C MET A 325 -12.23 1.17 11.24
N LEU A 326 -12.16 -0.13 10.96
CA LEU A 326 -13.33 -1.01 10.94
C LEU A 326 -13.57 -1.73 12.26
N LEU A 327 -12.53 -2.06 13.03
CA LEU A 327 -12.67 -2.86 14.25
C LEU A 327 -13.33 -2.10 15.42
N PRO A 328 -13.02 -0.82 15.68
CA PRO A 328 -13.63 -0.12 16.82
C PRO A 328 -15.17 -0.10 16.78
N PRO A 329 -15.84 0.30 15.67
CA PRO A 329 -17.30 0.25 15.61
C PRO A 329 -17.86 -1.16 15.70
N VAL A 330 -17.17 -2.17 15.16
CA VAL A 330 -17.58 -3.58 15.25
C VAL A 330 -17.45 -4.08 16.69
N ALA A 331 -16.33 -3.79 17.34
CA ALA A 331 -16.09 -4.18 18.73
C ALA A 331 -17.12 -3.55 19.68
N LEU A 332 -17.42 -2.26 19.49
CA LEU A 332 -18.46 -1.58 20.26
C LEU A 332 -19.83 -2.23 20.05
N ALA A 333 -20.19 -2.55 18.81
CA ALA A 333 -21.47 -3.23 18.54
C ALA A 333 -21.53 -4.63 19.16
N LEU A 334 -20.45 -5.41 19.11
CA LEU A 334 -20.38 -6.74 19.73
C LEU A 334 -20.43 -6.63 21.25
N ALA A 335 -19.65 -5.73 21.84
CA ALA A 335 -19.64 -5.51 23.29
C ALA A 335 -21.04 -5.12 23.82
N THR A 336 -21.68 -4.13 23.14
CA THR A 336 -23.05 -3.72 23.48
C THR A 336 -24.03 -4.91 23.39
N ARG A 337 -23.94 -5.70 22.31
CA ARG A 337 -24.80 -6.86 22.16
C ARG A 337 -24.54 -7.91 23.25
N CYS A 338 -23.29 -8.19 23.58
CA CYS A 338 -22.94 -9.10 24.66
C CYS A 338 -23.45 -8.61 26.03
N LEU A 339 -23.29 -7.34 26.34
CA LEU A 339 -23.78 -6.74 27.57
C LEU A 339 -25.32 -6.88 27.71
N LEU A 340 -26.06 -6.65 26.62
CA LEU A 340 -27.51 -6.81 26.60
C LEU A 340 -27.94 -8.27 26.83
N ASP A 341 -27.19 -9.25 26.31
CA ASP A 341 -27.49 -10.66 26.41
C ASP A 341 -26.96 -11.30 27.70
N LEU A 342 -25.99 -10.68 28.37
CA LEU A 342 -25.27 -11.27 29.51
C LEU A 342 -26.18 -11.62 30.67
N ARG A 343 -27.16 -10.75 30.97
CA ARG A 343 -28.13 -11.00 32.07
C ARG A 343 -29.08 -12.15 31.76
N ALA A 344 -29.48 -12.30 30.50
CA ALA A 344 -30.45 -13.33 30.08
C ALA A 344 -29.80 -14.70 29.81
N SER A 345 -28.57 -14.75 29.34
CA SER A 345 -27.89 -15.97 28.90
C SER A 345 -26.35 -15.87 28.99
N PRO A 346 -25.78 -15.82 30.24
CA PRO A 346 -24.35 -15.52 30.42
C PRO A 346 -23.44 -16.53 29.73
N ARG A 347 -23.67 -17.83 29.90
CA ARG A 347 -22.84 -18.88 29.27
C ARG A 347 -22.83 -18.79 27.74
N ALA A 348 -24.02 -18.65 27.14
CA ALA A 348 -24.13 -18.55 25.68
C ALA A 348 -23.48 -17.27 25.15
N THR A 349 -23.55 -16.16 25.87
CA THR A 349 -22.93 -14.89 25.53
C THR A 349 -21.41 -14.97 25.57
N LEU A 350 -20.86 -15.53 26.66
CA LEU A 350 -19.41 -15.73 26.80
C LEU A 350 -18.87 -16.69 25.71
N SER A 351 -19.61 -17.81 25.45
CA SER A 351 -19.20 -18.74 24.38
C SER A 351 -19.16 -18.07 22.99
N ARG A 352 -20.12 -17.18 22.69
CA ARG A 352 -20.14 -16.42 21.44
C ARG A 352 -18.98 -15.43 21.35
N ALA A 353 -18.73 -14.68 22.43
CA ALA A 353 -17.61 -13.72 22.48
C ALA A 353 -16.26 -14.45 22.38
N ALA A 354 -16.08 -15.53 23.11
CA ALA A 354 -14.89 -16.36 23.06
C ALA A 354 -14.64 -16.92 21.64
N LEU A 355 -15.71 -17.44 21.01
CA LEU A 355 -15.57 -17.96 19.63
C LEU A 355 -15.21 -16.87 18.62
N ALA A 356 -15.72 -15.64 18.77
CA ALA A 356 -15.29 -14.53 17.91
C ALA A 356 -13.81 -14.19 18.11
N ALA A 357 -13.34 -14.16 19.36
CA ALA A 357 -11.93 -13.92 19.69
C ALA A 357 -11.03 -15.05 19.17
N VAL A 358 -11.39 -16.31 19.40
CA VAL A 358 -10.63 -17.48 18.90
C VAL A 358 -10.59 -17.46 17.36
N ALA A 359 -11.71 -17.20 16.70
CA ALA A 359 -11.76 -17.13 15.24
C ALA A 359 -10.89 -16.00 14.69
N PHE A 360 -10.82 -14.86 15.39
CA PHE A 360 -9.91 -13.77 15.06
C PHE A 360 -8.45 -14.20 15.18
N VAL A 361 -8.06 -14.75 16.33
CA VAL A 361 -6.68 -15.21 16.59
C VAL A 361 -6.27 -16.28 15.59
N VAL A 362 -7.10 -17.30 15.35
CA VAL A 362 -6.82 -18.38 14.38
C VAL A 362 -6.65 -17.83 12.96
N ALA A 363 -7.48 -16.88 12.55
CA ALA A 363 -7.37 -16.28 11.21
C ALA A 363 -6.13 -15.38 11.07
N ALA A 364 -5.68 -14.73 12.13
CA ALA A 364 -4.49 -13.88 12.15
C ALA A 364 -3.19 -14.66 12.42
N SER A 365 -3.28 -15.84 13.03
CA SER A 365 -2.12 -16.59 13.52
C SER A 365 -1.07 -16.96 12.47
N PRO A 366 -1.36 -17.25 11.19
CA PRO A 366 -0.30 -17.59 10.23
C PRO A 366 0.78 -16.50 10.14
N HIS A 367 0.38 -15.26 9.96
CA HIS A 367 1.31 -14.15 9.90
C HIS A 367 1.98 -13.86 11.25
N TRP A 368 1.21 -13.93 12.34
CA TRP A 368 1.75 -13.70 13.69
C TRP A 368 2.75 -14.78 14.11
N ALA A 369 2.52 -16.02 13.72
CA ALA A 369 3.44 -17.12 14.00
C ALA A 369 4.77 -16.97 13.25
N THR A 370 4.72 -16.54 11.98
CA THR A 370 5.95 -16.26 11.22
C THR A 370 6.74 -15.09 11.83
N ASN A 371 6.07 -14.01 12.23
CA ASN A 371 6.73 -12.88 12.90
C ASN A 371 7.37 -13.28 14.23
N LEU A 372 6.64 -14.06 15.05
CA LEU A 372 7.18 -14.57 16.31
C LEU A 372 8.42 -15.45 16.06
N ALA A 373 8.37 -16.32 15.06
CA ALA A 373 9.49 -17.21 14.73
C ALA A 373 10.70 -16.45 14.14
N TRP A 374 10.46 -15.38 13.37
CA TRP A 374 11.51 -14.65 12.67
C TRP A 374 12.09 -13.49 13.46
N TYR A 375 11.27 -12.80 14.24
CA TYR A 375 11.64 -11.54 14.88
C TYR A 375 11.40 -11.52 16.39
N GLY A 376 10.85 -12.58 16.97
CA GLY A 376 10.57 -12.69 18.41
C GLY A 376 9.28 -11.97 18.86
N ASP A 377 8.68 -11.13 18.02
CA ASP A 377 7.45 -10.38 18.30
C ASP A 377 6.35 -10.73 17.29
N PRO A 378 5.17 -11.27 17.69
CA PRO A 378 4.11 -11.64 16.77
C PRO A 378 3.52 -10.46 15.98
N LEU A 379 3.63 -9.25 16.51
CA LEU A 379 3.22 -7.98 15.87
C LEU A 379 4.40 -7.05 15.64
N TYR A 380 5.55 -7.62 15.31
CA TYR A 380 6.80 -6.89 15.08
C TYR A 380 6.57 -5.62 14.23
N PRO A 381 7.13 -4.50 14.64
CA PRO A 381 7.95 -4.25 15.83
C PRO A 381 7.17 -3.62 17.01
N ASN A 382 5.83 -3.77 17.06
CA ASN A 382 4.97 -2.96 17.93
C ASN A 382 5.05 -3.33 19.42
N PHE A 383 5.44 -4.57 19.77
CA PHE A 383 5.54 -5.03 21.14
C PHE A 383 6.97 -5.23 21.63
N TRP A 384 7.94 -4.49 21.06
CA TRP A 384 9.34 -4.56 21.43
C TRP A 384 9.64 -4.39 22.93
N ARG A 385 8.75 -3.72 23.67
CA ARG A 385 8.89 -3.57 25.12
C ARG A 385 8.51 -4.81 25.92
N ILE A 386 7.79 -5.76 25.29
CA ILE A 386 7.28 -7.00 25.94
C ILE A 386 8.09 -8.20 25.45
N PHE A 387 8.48 -8.20 24.21
CA PHE A 387 9.22 -9.26 23.56
C PHE A 387 10.65 -8.82 23.25
N GLU A 388 11.60 -9.72 23.34
CA GLU A 388 12.95 -9.50 22.85
C GLU A 388 12.93 -9.55 21.33
N VAL A 389 13.11 -8.40 20.69
CA VAL A 389 13.03 -8.28 19.24
C VAL A 389 14.39 -8.42 18.58
N THR A 390 14.46 -9.15 17.50
CA THR A 390 15.65 -9.33 16.68
C THR A 390 15.32 -9.08 15.21
N PRO A 391 16.22 -8.50 14.42
CA PRO A 391 17.49 -7.90 14.82
C PRO A 391 17.32 -6.39 15.11
N TRP A 392 17.78 -5.93 16.27
CA TRP A 392 17.80 -4.50 16.56
C TRP A 392 19.16 -4.08 17.11
N MET A 393 19.68 -2.97 16.59
CA MET A 393 20.83 -2.30 17.18
C MET A 393 20.45 -1.50 18.44
N PRO A 394 21.38 -1.09 19.27
CA PRO A 394 21.10 -0.35 20.49
C PRO A 394 20.25 0.90 20.30
N SER A 395 20.42 1.62 19.20
CA SER A 395 19.58 2.80 18.86
C SER A 395 18.20 2.43 18.27
N GLY A 396 17.95 1.18 17.95
CA GLY A 396 16.71 0.72 17.31
C GLY A 396 15.43 1.13 18.05
N PRO A 397 15.30 0.87 19.36
CA PRO A 397 14.14 1.29 20.14
C PRO A 397 13.88 2.80 20.09
N TYR A 398 14.91 3.59 20.21
CA TYR A 398 14.82 5.05 20.16
C TYR A 398 14.37 5.53 18.77
N THR A 399 14.97 4.99 17.72
CA THR A 399 14.63 5.33 16.34
C THR A 399 13.19 4.96 16.03
N PHE A 400 12.73 3.78 16.48
CA PHE A 400 11.34 3.37 16.32
C PHE A 400 10.36 4.32 17.01
N GLU A 401 10.62 4.67 18.26
CA GLU A 401 9.76 5.58 19.01
C GLU A 401 9.71 6.98 18.40
N THR A 402 10.85 7.52 18.01
CA THR A 402 10.95 8.86 17.42
C THR A 402 10.21 8.92 16.09
N LEU A 403 10.39 7.94 15.22
CA LEU A 403 9.77 7.94 13.90
C LEU A 403 8.26 7.66 13.93
N TYR A 404 7.80 6.83 14.84
CA TYR A 404 6.38 6.44 14.90
C TYR A 404 5.58 7.21 15.94
N ARG A 405 6.21 7.56 17.05
CA ARG A 405 5.54 8.20 18.17
C ARG A 405 5.61 9.72 18.10
N ASP A 406 6.75 10.27 17.75
CA ASP A 406 7.01 11.71 17.77
C ASP A 406 6.95 12.33 16.37
N ALA A 407 6.74 11.55 15.34
CA ALA A 407 6.45 12.03 14.00
C ALA A 407 5.14 12.84 13.95
N GLY A 408 4.89 13.67 14.94
CA GLY A 408 3.72 14.49 15.30
C GLY A 408 3.01 15.21 14.16
N LEU A 409 3.51 15.05 12.94
CA LEU A 409 2.90 15.49 11.68
C LEU A 409 1.58 14.77 11.36
N TRP A 410 1.34 13.59 11.97
CA TRP A 410 0.28 12.70 11.51
C TRP A 410 -0.77 12.39 12.56
N GLN A 411 -0.58 12.85 13.77
CA GLN A 411 -1.47 12.54 14.88
C GLN A 411 -1.81 13.81 15.65
N PRO A 412 -3.09 13.99 16.02
CA PRO A 412 -3.44 15.07 16.94
C PRO A 412 -2.77 14.80 18.31
N PRO A 413 -2.50 15.85 19.08
CA PRO A 413 -1.92 15.69 20.42
C PRO A 413 -2.80 14.80 21.30
N ARG A 414 -2.19 13.99 22.17
CA ARG A 414 -2.90 13.07 23.08
C ARG A 414 -3.50 13.80 24.29
N THR A 415 -4.25 14.87 24.02
CA THR A 415 -4.88 15.78 24.99
C THR A 415 -6.36 15.95 24.66
N LEU A 416 -7.12 16.62 25.53
CA LEU A 416 -8.51 16.97 25.28
C LEU A 416 -8.66 17.80 23.99
N ASP A 417 -7.73 18.73 23.74
CA ASP A 417 -7.71 19.53 22.50
C ASP A 417 -7.61 18.61 21.27
N GLY A 418 -6.73 17.61 21.32
CA GLY A 418 -6.62 16.62 20.24
C GLY A 418 -7.89 15.80 20.02
N VAL A 419 -8.61 15.44 21.10
CA VAL A 419 -9.93 14.78 20.97
C VAL A 419 -10.94 15.70 20.32
N LEU A 420 -11.01 16.96 20.72
CA LEU A 420 -11.93 17.95 20.16
C LEU A 420 -11.63 18.23 18.68
N ARG A 421 -10.33 18.38 18.32
CA ARG A 421 -9.90 18.48 16.91
C ARG A 421 -10.34 17.26 16.10
N THR A 422 -10.19 16.06 16.66
CA THR A 422 -10.57 14.80 15.99
C THR A 422 -12.08 14.73 15.80
N LEU A 423 -12.87 15.11 16.81
CA LEU A 423 -14.32 15.19 16.69
C LEU A 423 -14.75 16.20 15.61
N ARG A 424 -14.13 17.37 15.57
CA ARG A 424 -14.37 18.36 14.53
C ARG A 424 -14.00 17.82 13.14
N ALA A 425 -12.86 17.15 13.03
CA ALA A 425 -12.40 16.58 11.78
C ALA A 425 -13.36 15.54 11.18
N THR A 426 -14.22 14.88 11.98
CA THR A 426 -15.27 13.98 11.47
C THR A 426 -16.37 14.69 10.67
N VAL A 427 -16.38 16.02 10.66
CA VAL A 427 -17.25 16.86 9.84
C VAL A 427 -16.46 17.63 8.81
N ASP A 428 -15.35 18.26 9.24
CA ASP A 428 -14.52 19.15 8.41
C ASP A 428 -13.85 18.40 7.25
N PHE A 429 -13.58 17.09 7.38
CA PHE A 429 -12.95 16.28 6.33
C PHE A 429 -13.67 16.36 4.97
N SER A 430 -14.96 16.73 4.97
CA SER A 430 -15.78 16.86 3.77
C SER A 430 -15.64 18.21 3.08
N PHE A 431 -15.07 19.22 3.74
CA PHE A 431 -15.06 20.61 3.28
C PHE A 431 -13.66 21.18 3.24
N ASP A 432 -12.83 20.86 4.21
CA ASP A 432 -11.47 21.39 4.30
C ASP A 432 -10.47 20.41 3.68
N PRO A 433 -9.49 20.91 2.89
CA PRO A 433 -8.37 20.11 2.44
C PRO A 433 -7.61 19.56 3.64
N ASN A 434 -7.21 18.33 3.58
CA ASN A 434 -6.34 17.77 4.59
C ASN A 434 -4.92 18.31 4.39
N ASN A 435 -4.46 19.17 5.30
CA ASN A 435 -3.14 19.81 5.26
C ASN A 435 -2.03 18.82 5.60
N TRP A 436 -1.86 17.82 4.77
CA TRP A 436 -0.83 16.83 4.87
C TRP A 436 0.35 17.23 3.97
N GLY A 437 1.31 17.91 4.53
CA GLY A 437 2.62 18.30 4.04
C GLY A 437 2.96 18.13 2.55
N GLY A 438 2.18 18.69 1.64
CA GLY A 438 2.46 18.68 0.20
C GLY A 438 2.18 17.36 -0.54
N LEU A 439 1.70 16.32 0.13
CA LEU A 439 1.36 15.04 -0.48
C LEU A 439 -0.09 14.99 -1.00
N HIS A 440 -0.95 15.89 -0.58
CA HIS A 440 -2.37 15.95 -0.95
C HIS A 440 -2.72 17.30 -1.56
N GLY A 441 -3.70 17.28 -2.45
CA GLY A 441 -4.12 18.46 -3.17
C GLY A 441 -4.84 19.47 -2.28
N GLU A 442 -4.95 20.70 -2.77
CA GLU A 442 -5.62 21.83 -2.11
C GLU A 442 -7.15 21.72 -2.08
N LEU A 443 -7.73 20.67 -2.69
CA LEU A 443 -9.18 20.47 -2.76
C LEU A 443 -9.65 19.43 -1.76
N PRO A 444 -10.88 19.60 -1.22
CA PRO A 444 -11.53 18.56 -0.43
C PRO A 444 -11.64 17.29 -1.26
N ILE A 445 -10.98 16.23 -0.82
CA ILE A 445 -10.85 15.00 -1.59
C ILE A 445 -12.12 14.17 -1.51
N VAL A 446 -12.79 14.18 -0.35
CA VAL A 446 -14.04 13.45 -0.15
C VAL A 446 -15.19 14.40 -0.30
N GLY A 447 -16.05 14.09 -1.27
CA GLY A 447 -17.21 14.94 -1.54
C GLY A 447 -18.09 15.16 -0.31
N SER A 448 -18.58 16.38 -0.16
CA SER A 448 -19.38 16.84 0.96
C SER A 448 -20.78 16.22 1.06
N LEU A 449 -21.22 15.48 0.05
CA LEU A 449 -22.60 14.95 -0.06
C LEU A 449 -23.01 14.12 1.16
N TYR A 450 -22.11 13.29 1.70
CA TYR A 450 -22.40 12.51 2.91
C TYR A 450 -22.74 13.42 4.10
N THR A 451 -21.88 14.37 4.39
CA THR A 451 -22.05 15.28 5.54
C THR A 451 -23.26 16.20 5.36
N LEU A 452 -23.48 16.73 4.15
CA LEU A 452 -24.63 17.57 3.82
C LEU A 452 -25.98 16.84 3.96
N LEU A 453 -26.01 15.51 3.77
CA LEU A 453 -27.23 14.73 3.91
C LEU A 453 -27.53 14.29 5.35
N LEU A 454 -26.58 14.38 6.29
CA LEU A 454 -26.82 13.98 7.67
C LEU A 454 -27.94 14.78 8.36
N PRO A 455 -28.04 16.12 8.23
CA PRO A 455 -29.18 16.87 8.77
C PRO A 455 -30.52 16.42 8.16
N ALA A 456 -30.57 16.17 6.84
CA ALA A 456 -31.78 15.70 6.19
C ALA A 456 -32.23 14.33 6.72
N ALA A 457 -31.30 13.48 7.17
CA ALA A 457 -31.60 12.19 7.78
C ALA A 457 -32.49 12.31 9.06
N LEU A 458 -32.33 13.39 9.82
CA LEU A 458 -33.15 13.68 11.00
C LEU A 458 -34.62 13.94 10.61
N PHE A 459 -34.83 14.80 9.62
CA PHE A 459 -36.17 15.20 9.16
C PHE A 459 -36.88 14.09 8.39
N LEU A 460 -36.15 13.28 7.63
CA LEU A 460 -36.67 12.16 6.87
C LEU A 460 -36.96 10.91 7.73
N ARG A 461 -36.74 10.98 9.03
CA ARG A 461 -36.96 9.88 9.98
C ARG A 461 -36.36 8.56 9.48
N VAL A 462 -35.07 8.59 9.15
CA VAL A 462 -34.35 7.39 8.73
C VAL A 462 -34.32 6.34 9.87
N GLY A 463 -34.30 5.08 9.50
CA GLY A 463 -34.39 3.99 10.47
C GLY A 463 -33.15 3.84 11.38
N ARG A 464 -33.32 3.21 12.56
CA ARG A 464 -32.24 2.97 13.53
C ARG A 464 -30.99 2.32 12.93
N ARG A 465 -31.11 1.49 11.90
CA ARG A 465 -29.97 0.85 11.22
C ARG A 465 -29.14 1.86 10.41
N THR A 466 -29.77 2.85 9.81
CA THR A 466 -29.06 3.91 9.11
C THR A 466 -28.24 4.73 10.11
N TRP A 467 -28.83 5.07 11.27
CA TRP A 467 -28.10 5.75 12.35
C TRP A 467 -26.96 4.90 12.90
N ALA A 468 -27.16 3.58 13.08
CA ALA A 468 -26.09 2.68 13.50
C ALA A 468 -24.91 2.70 12.51
N LEU A 469 -25.20 2.75 11.20
CA LEU A 469 -24.14 2.84 10.17
C LEU A 469 -23.50 4.22 10.15
N VAL A 470 -24.27 5.31 10.39
CA VAL A 470 -23.72 6.66 10.57
C VAL A 470 -22.74 6.69 11.76
N ILE A 471 -23.16 6.16 12.92
CA ILE A 471 -22.31 6.08 14.10
C ILE A 471 -21.04 5.25 13.80
N ALA A 472 -21.17 4.12 13.12
CA ALA A 472 -20.02 3.30 12.74
C ALA A 472 -19.06 4.08 11.79
N THR A 473 -19.60 4.86 10.87
CA THR A 473 -18.82 5.74 9.99
C THR A 473 -18.09 6.82 10.78
N GLN A 474 -18.77 7.47 11.74
CA GLN A 474 -18.17 8.54 12.55
C GLN A 474 -17.06 7.99 13.47
N ILE A 475 -17.23 6.78 14.03
CA ILE A 475 -16.17 6.11 14.80
C ILE A 475 -14.99 5.77 13.89
N GLY A 476 -15.25 5.31 12.68
CA GLY A 476 -14.19 5.06 11.69
C GLY A 476 -13.44 6.33 11.28
N LEU A 477 -14.15 7.44 11.07
CA LEU A 477 -13.56 8.77 10.80
C LEU A 477 -12.73 9.29 11.98
N PHE A 478 -13.25 9.11 13.21
CA PHE A 478 -12.48 9.45 14.41
C PHE A 478 -11.18 8.66 14.48
N ALA A 479 -11.24 7.34 14.29
CA ALA A 479 -10.06 6.47 14.29
C ALA A 479 -9.07 6.85 13.17
N TRP A 480 -9.57 7.16 11.98
CA TRP A 480 -8.78 7.64 10.86
C TRP A 480 -7.98 8.90 11.24
N PHE A 481 -8.65 9.94 11.73
CA PHE A 481 -7.98 11.19 12.06
C PHE A 481 -7.04 11.05 13.27
N TRP A 482 -7.46 10.28 14.27
CA TRP A 482 -6.69 10.07 15.50
C TRP A 482 -5.38 9.31 15.29
N VAL A 483 -5.36 8.38 14.33
CA VAL A 483 -4.21 7.49 14.11
C VAL A 483 -3.35 7.96 12.94
N HIS A 484 -3.97 8.19 11.78
CA HIS A 484 -3.23 8.48 10.56
C HIS A 484 -4.14 9.00 9.45
N HIS A 485 -4.34 10.30 9.39
CA HIS A 485 -5.36 10.95 8.56
C HIS A 485 -4.98 11.18 7.09
N GLN A 486 -4.35 10.19 6.43
CA GLN A 486 -4.22 10.21 4.97
C GLN A 486 -5.58 9.99 4.31
N ASP A 487 -5.90 10.83 3.33
CA ASP A 487 -7.21 10.82 2.66
C ASP A 487 -7.49 9.51 1.94
N ARG A 488 -6.48 8.86 1.36
CA ARG A 488 -6.63 7.57 0.70
C ARG A 488 -7.19 6.47 1.61
N TYR A 489 -6.92 6.52 2.91
CA TYR A 489 -7.44 5.53 3.85
C TYR A 489 -8.95 5.64 4.06
N LEU A 490 -9.57 6.77 3.70
CA LEU A 490 -11.02 6.92 3.70
C LEU A 490 -11.72 5.93 2.76
N GLN A 491 -10.99 5.34 1.78
CA GLN A 491 -11.50 4.26 0.92
C GLN A 491 -12.14 3.13 1.71
N VAL A 492 -11.59 2.83 2.88
CA VAL A 492 -12.03 1.72 3.75
C VAL A 492 -13.46 1.92 4.27
N ILE A 493 -13.81 3.15 4.65
CA ILE A 493 -15.14 3.48 5.20
C ILE A 493 -16.07 4.10 4.17
N MET A 494 -15.58 4.39 2.98
CA MET A 494 -16.37 4.94 1.89
C MET A 494 -17.61 4.10 1.52
N PRO A 495 -17.57 2.75 1.52
CA PRO A 495 -18.78 1.96 1.30
C PRO A 495 -19.90 2.23 2.32
N TYR A 496 -19.55 2.60 3.56
CA TYR A 496 -20.53 3.00 4.57
C TYR A 496 -21.15 4.35 4.23
N MET A 497 -20.32 5.35 3.89
CA MET A 497 -20.78 6.66 3.47
C MET A 497 -21.70 6.56 2.24
N ALA A 498 -21.29 5.81 1.22
CA ALA A 498 -22.08 5.59 0.01
C ALA A 498 -23.42 4.91 0.32
N ALA A 499 -23.43 3.94 1.22
CA ALA A 499 -24.66 3.26 1.62
C ALA A 499 -25.60 4.17 2.41
N VAL A 500 -25.08 5.01 3.32
CA VAL A 500 -25.86 6.02 4.06
C VAL A 500 -26.42 7.07 3.09
N THR A 501 -25.59 7.62 2.23
CA THR A 501 -25.97 8.61 1.19
C THR A 501 -27.09 8.06 0.33
N ALA A 502 -26.94 6.86 -0.23
CA ALA A 502 -27.97 6.20 -1.03
C ALA A 502 -29.26 5.97 -0.23
N ALA A 503 -29.16 5.57 1.04
CA ALA A 503 -30.33 5.34 1.89
C ALA A 503 -31.11 6.64 2.16
N VAL A 504 -30.42 7.75 2.45
CA VAL A 504 -31.03 9.06 2.68
C VAL A 504 -31.65 9.59 1.39
N LEU A 505 -30.96 9.51 0.24
CA LEU A 505 -31.50 9.93 -1.05
C LEU A 505 -32.76 9.14 -1.46
N VAL A 506 -32.75 7.80 -1.27
CA VAL A 506 -33.96 6.98 -1.50
C VAL A 506 -35.11 7.41 -0.59
N LYS A 507 -34.81 7.77 0.66
CA LYS A 507 -35.81 8.22 1.61
C LYS A 507 -36.33 9.61 1.22
N ALA A 508 -35.47 10.57 0.87
CA ALA A 508 -35.82 11.88 0.36
C ALA A 508 -36.73 11.78 -0.88
N TRP A 509 -36.39 10.90 -1.80
CA TRP A 509 -37.20 10.68 -3.01
C TRP A 509 -38.59 10.15 -2.72
N ARG A 510 -38.74 9.26 -1.75
CA ARG A 510 -40.04 8.62 -1.45
C ARG A 510 -40.91 9.44 -0.54
N ASP A 511 -40.33 9.94 0.54
CA ASP A 511 -41.05 10.51 1.67
C ASP A 511 -40.94 12.03 1.74
N GLY A 512 -40.00 12.65 0.99
CA GLY A 512 -39.76 14.10 1.01
C GLY A 512 -40.67 14.93 0.10
N GLY A 513 -41.66 14.32 -0.54
CA GLY A 513 -42.56 15.03 -1.47
C GLY A 513 -41.83 15.64 -2.67
N VAL A 514 -42.38 16.71 -3.25
CA VAL A 514 -41.80 17.41 -4.40
C VAL A 514 -40.48 18.08 -4.00
N SER A 515 -40.43 18.77 -2.87
CA SER A 515 -39.22 19.47 -2.38
C SER A 515 -38.07 18.52 -2.09
N GLY A 516 -38.32 17.37 -1.47
CA GLY A 516 -37.30 16.35 -1.23
C GLY A 516 -36.75 15.75 -2.53
N ARG A 517 -37.61 15.57 -3.55
CA ARG A 517 -37.16 15.10 -4.88
C ARG A 517 -36.31 16.14 -5.60
N LEU A 518 -36.74 17.41 -5.60
CA LEU A 518 -35.97 18.51 -6.20
C LEU A 518 -34.64 18.70 -5.51
N GLY A 519 -34.60 18.70 -4.16
CA GLY A 519 -33.37 18.79 -3.40
C GLY A 519 -32.41 17.61 -3.66
N ALA A 520 -32.95 16.38 -3.74
CA ALA A 520 -32.15 15.22 -4.09
C ALA A 520 -31.57 15.30 -5.52
N CYS A 521 -32.40 15.75 -6.50
CA CYS A 521 -31.93 15.97 -7.88
C CYS A 521 -30.85 17.06 -7.94
N ALA A 522 -31.01 18.16 -7.25
CA ALA A 522 -30.05 19.27 -7.23
C ALA A 522 -28.69 18.81 -6.64
N LEU A 523 -28.72 18.19 -5.45
CA LEU A 523 -27.51 17.68 -4.80
C LEU A 523 -26.78 16.62 -5.63
N VAL A 524 -27.53 15.65 -6.17
CA VAL A 524 -26.93 14.61 -7.03
C VAL A 524 -26.41 15.23 -8.33
N GLY A 525 -27.15 16.18 -8.93
CA GLY A 525 -26.72 16.87 -10.15
C GLY A 525 -25.41 17.63 -9.96
N VAL A 526 -25.31 18.43 -8.91
CA VAL A 526 -24.05 19.12 -8.55
C VAL A 526 -22.93 18.13 -8.33
N GLN A 527 -23.21 17.05 -7.59
CA GLN A 527 -22.17 16.06 -7.26
C GLN A 527 -21.73 15.26 -8.49
N VAL A 528 -22.61 14.97 -9.45
CA VAL A 528 -22.25 14.32 -10.72
C VAL A 528 -21.35 15.22 -11.57
N VAL A 529 -21.69 16.53 -11.65
CA VAL A 529 -20.85 17.50 -12.36
C VAL A 529 -19.48 17.59 -11.71
N TRP A 530 -19.44 17.75 -10.40
CA TRP A 530 -18.19 17.80 -9.62
C TRP A 530 -17.37 16.52 -9.73
N ALA A 531 -18.00 15.35 -9.60
CA ALA A 531 -17.35 14.07 -9.74
C ALA A 531 -16.80 13.83 -11.16
N GLY A 532 -17.52 14.29 -12.18
CA GLY A 532 -17.07 14.22 -13.58
C GLY A 532 -15.86 15.11 -13.82
N ASP A 533 -15.88 16.32 -13.30
CA ASP A 533 -14.83 17.31 -13.47
C ASP A 533 -13.53 16.92 -12.74
N VAL A 534 -13.62 16.48 -11.50
CA VAL A 534 -12.46 16.15 -10.68
C VAL A 534 -11.71 14.89 -11.15
N PRO A 535 -12.35 13.71 -11.38
CA PRO A 535 -11.60 12.50 -11.71
C PRO A 535 -11.33 12.31 -13.20
N PHE A 536 -12.16 12.81 -14.11
CA PHE A 536 -12.15 12.33 -15.48
C PHE A 536 -12.06 13.41 -16.55
N ILE A 537 -12.49 14.62 -16.27
CA ILE A 537 -12.45 15.74 -17.20
C ILE A 537 -11.42 16.74 -16.65
N PRO A 538 -10.23 16.83 -17.22
CA PRO A 538 -9.17 17.67 -16.67
C PRO A 538 -9.44 19.16 -16.95
N THR A 539 -10.49 19.72 -16.41
CA THR A 539 -10.78 21.15 -16.44
C THR A 539 -9.94 21.90 -15.40
N HIS A 540 -9.46 21.19 -14.37
CA HIS A 540 -8.55 21.74 -13.38
C HIS A 540 -7.09 21.53 -13.75
N ALA A 541 -6.24 22.53 -13.46
CA ALA A 541 -4.80 22.48 -13.66
C ALA A 541 -4.10 21.33 -12.91
N MET A 542 -4.80 20.65 -12.00
CA MET A 542 -4.29 19.52 -11.23
C MET A 542 -3.99 18.26 -12.04
N ILE A 543 -4.54 18.13 -13.25
CA ILE A 543 -4.47 16.89 -14.03
C ILE A 543 -3.69 17.17 -15.32
N LYS A 544 -2.41 17.54 -15.19
CA LYS A 544 -1.57 17.80 -16.37
C LYS A 544 -1.23 16.53 -17.15
N ASP A 545 -0.99 15.40 -16.48
CA ASP A 545 -0.60 14.12 -17.08
C ASP A 545 -1.48 13.00 -16.52
N THR A 546 -2.62 12.78 -17.13
CA THR A 546 -3.56 11.77 -16.66
C THR A 546 -3.19 10.38 -17.18
N PRO A 547 -3.41 9.30 -16.39
CA PRO A 547 -3.36 7.94 -16.88
C PRO A 547 -4.24 7.70 -18.11
N LEU A 548 -5.31 8.48 -18.29
CA LEU A 548 -6.18 8.45 -19.47
C LEU A 548 -5.43 8.81 -20.75
N ARG A 549 -4.61 9.86 -20.73
CA ARG A 549 -3.80 10.27 -21.88
C ARG A 549 -2.80 9.19 -22.26
N THR A 550 -2.13 8.59 -21.26
CA THR A 550 -1.16 7.52 -21.49
C THR A 550 -1.84 6.27 -22.05
N SER A 551 -3.01 5.91 -21.53
CA SER A 551 -3.81 4.80 -22.06
C SER A 551 -4.31 5.06 -23.48
N ALA A 552 -4.72 6.29 -23.80
CA ALA A 552 -5.07 6.68 -25.16
C ALA A 552 -3.89 6.56 -26.12
N ALA A 553 -2.69 6.99 -25.71
CA ALA A 553 -1.48 6.83 -26.48
C ALA A 553 -1.11 5.34 -26.67
N LEU A 554 -1.27 4.51 -25.63
CA LEU A 554 -1.08 3.06 -25.75
C LEU A 554 -2.00 2.44 -26.81
N LEU A 555 -3.28 2.79 -26.79
CA LEU A 555 -4.26 2.24 -27.73
C LEU A 555 -4.07 2.73 -29.17
N SER A 556 -3.67 3.99 -29.36
CA SER A 556 -3.50 4.58 -30.69
C SER A 556 -2.16 4.28 -31.34
N GLN A 557 -1.08 4.17 -30.56
CA GLN A 557 0.30 4.05 -31.04
C GLN A 557 0.92 2.67 -30.77
N GLY A 558 0.29 1.85 -29.93
CA GLY A 558 0.76 0.52 -29.53
C GLY A 558 1.82 0.55 -28.42
N TYR A 559 2.04 -0.60 -27.84
CA TYR A 559 2.89 -0.80 -26.67
C TYR A 559 4.38 -0.47 -26.91
N LYS A 560 4.91 -0.75 -28.10
CA LYS A 560 6.33 -0.56 -28.46
C LYS A 560 6.62 0.74 -29.22
N ALA A 561 5.66 1.62 -29.36
CA ALA A 561 5.88 2.90 -30.03
C ALA A 561 6.92 3.74 -29.29
N LYS A 562 7.73 4.51 -30.03
CA LYS A 562 8.80 5.36 -29.46
C LYS A 562 8.26 6.31 -28.40
N ASP A 563 7.09 6.87 -28.62
CA ASP A 563 6.44 7.81 -27.70
C ASP A 563 5.93 7.15 -26.39
N ASN A 564 5.83 5.80 -26.39
CA ASN A 564 5.47 5.02 -25.23
C ASN A 564 6.69 4.40 -24.52
N VAL A 565 7.90 4.80 -24.81
CA VAL A 565 9.15 4.27 -24.21
C VAL A 565 9.10 4.32 -22.67
N ARG A 566 8.52 5.37 -22.10
CA ARG A 566 8.35 5.47 -20.64
C ARG A 566 7.47 4.35 -20.06
N LEU A 567 6.53 3.81 -20.84
CA LEU A 567 5.67 2.71 -20.41
C LEU A 567 6.42 1.38 -20.36
N THR A 568 7.36 1.20 -21.30
CA THR A 568 8.22 0.01 -21.35
C THR A 568 9.47 0.16 -20.50
N ALA A 569 9.83 1.39 -20.14
CA ALA A 569 10.98 1.72 -19.29
C ALA A 569 10.67 1.72 -17.77
N VAL A 570 9.51 1.17 -17.36
CA VAL A 570 9.15 1.07 -15.95
C VAL A 570 10.29 0.42 -15.18
N GLN A 571 10.76 1.11 -14.14
CA GLN A 571 11.84 0.64 -13.25
C GLN A 571 13.12 0.25 -14.03
N LYS A 572 13.49 1.04 -15.04
CA LYS A 572 14.62 0.74 -15.94
C LYS A 572 15.93 0.53 -15.18
N ASP A 573 16.23 1.40 -14.22
CA ASP A 573 17.48 1.35 -13.48
C ASP A 573 17.54 0.15 -12.53
N GLN A 574 16.43 -0.17 -11.84
CA GLN A 574 16.34 -1.35 -10.97
C GLN A 574 16.46 -2.65 -11.80
N ARG A 575 15.80 -2.70 -12.96
CA ARG A 575 15.92 -3.84 -13.87
C ARG A 575 17.33 -4.01 -14.45
N ALA A 576 18.02 -2.90 -14.71
CA ALA A 576 19.41 -2.95 -15.15
C ALA A 576 20.32 -3.47 -14.03
N LEU A 577 20.10 -2.99 -12.81
CA LEU A 577 20.82 -3.45 -11.63
C LEU A 577 20.58 -4.96 -11.38
N GLY A 578 19.34 -5.43 -11.42
CA GLY A 578 19.02 -6.85 -11.23
C GLY A 578 19.65 -7.75 -12.29
N LYS A 579 19.79 -7.30 -13.53
CA LYS A 579 20.49 -8.03 -14.59
C LYS A 579 22.02 -8.11 -14.40
N ALA A 580 22.60 -7.13 -13.70
CA ALA A 580 24.02 -7.09 -13.40
C ALA A 580 24.41 -7.93 -12.18
N LEU A 581 23.43 -8.32 -11.35
CA LEU A 581 23.62 -9.11 -10.15
C LEU A 581 23.65 -10.62 -10.48
N PRO A 582 24.51 -11.42 -9.82
CA PRO A 582 24.40 -12.87 -9.80
C PRO A 582 23.06 -13.34 -9.24
N SER A 583 22.62 -14.54 -9.59
CA SER A 583 21.33 -15.10 -9.18
C SER A 583 21.21 -15.34 -7.67
N ASP A 584 22.32 -15.56 -6.99
CA ASP A 584 22.43 -15.78 -5.54
C ASP A 584 22.79 -14.50 -4.77
N ALA A 585 22.93 -13.37 -5.49
CA ALA A 585 23.30 -12.12 -4.87
C ALA A 585 22.23 -11.62 -3.88
N ARG A 586 22.71 -11.14 -2.74
CA ARG A 586 21.94 -10.34 -1.79
C ARG A 586 22.52 -8.94 -1.74
N VAL A 587 21.80 -7.98 -2.31
CA VAL A 587 22.30 -6.62 -2.49
C VAL A 587 21.76 -5.68 -1.42
N LEU A 588 22.66 -4.98 -0.72
CA LEU A 588 22.28 -3.81 0.07
C LEU A 588 21.91 -2.66 -0.88
N MET A 589 20.67 -2.19 -0.79
CA MET A 589 20.18 -1.02 -1.53
C MET A 589 20.26 0.21 -0.62
N HIS A 590 21.40 0.91 -0.66
CA HIS A 590 21.64 2.05 0.24
C HIS A 590 20.61 3.17 0.02
N GLU A 591 19.78 3.42 1.03
CA GLU A 591 18.76 4.48 1.10
C GLU A 591 17.82 4.53 -0.10
N GLU A 592 17.54 3.38 -0.68
CA GLU A 592 16.68 3.27 -1.85
C GLU A 592 15.31 2.70 -1.47
N HIS A 593 14.26 3.49 -1.72
CA HIS A 593 12.90 3.00 -1.57
C HIS A 593 12.45 2.13 -2.74
N SER A 594 12.86 2.49 -3.95
CA SER A 594 12.33 1.82 -5.15
C SER A 594 13.12 0.56 -5.46
N ARG A 595 12.56 -0.60 -5.12
CA ARG A 595 13.19 -1.92 -5.27
C ARG A 595 12.51 -2.78 -6.32
N LEU A 596 11.28 -2.47 -6.68
CA LEU A 596 10.50 -3.16 -7.71
C LEU A 596 11.27 -3.18 -9.04
N GLY A 597 11.35 -4.32 -9.68
CA GLY A 597 12.09 -4.56 -10.92
C GLY A 597 13.50 -5.15 -10.71
N LEU A 598 13.96 -5.27 -9.48
CA LEU A 598 15.28 -5.81 -9.16
C LEU A 598 15.36 -7.33 -9.41
N ARG A 599 14.34 -8.09 -9.07
CA ARG A 599 14.29 -9.55 -9.21
C ARG A 599 15.49 -10.28 -8.58
N ALA A 600 16.04 -9.72 -7.52
CA ALA A 600 17.12 -10.29 -6.73
C ALA A 600 16.83 -10.05 -5.25
N GLN A 601 17.42 -10.83 -4.37
CA GLN A 601 17.33 -10.60 -2.93
C GLN A 601 17.98 -9.28 -2.57
N TRP A 602 17.31 -8.49 -1.75
CA TRP A 602 17.82 -7.20 -1.31
C TRP A 602 17.71 -7.04 0.21
N ILE A 603 18.52 -6.14 0.71
CA ILE A 603 18.52 -5.65 2.10
C ILE A 603 18.34 -4.14 2.01
N THR A 604 17.62 -3.55 2.95
CA THR A 604 17.49 -2.10 3.07
C THR A 604 18.18 -1.61 4.32
N ASP A 605 18.88 -0.51 4.19
CA ASP A 605 19.36 0.29 5.31
C ASP A 605 18.57 1.58 5.51
N TYR A 606 17.43 1.70 4.77
CA TYR A 606 16.63 2.90 4.84
C TYR A 606 16.13 3.12 6.27
N PRO A 607 16.51 4.26 6.89
CA PRO A 607 16.16 4.53 8.26
C PRO A 607 14.62 4.59 8.44
N GLY A 608 14.10 4.02 9.54
CA GLY A 608 12.67 3.94 9.82
C GLY A 608 11.92 2.84 9.06
N GLU A 609 12.58 2.13 8.13
CA GLU A 609 12.05 0.91 7.56
C GLU A 609 12.61 -0.35 8.23
N GLN A 610 13.74 -0.22 8.92
CA GLN A 610 14.43 -1.28 9.65
C GLN A 610 15.20 -0.67 10.85
N TYR A 611 15.64 -1.49 11.79
CA TYR A 611 16.35 -1.08 13.01
C TYR A 611 17.55 -1.97 13.32
N ALA A 612 17.91 -2.85 12.41
CA ALA A 612 19.04 -3.76 12.51
C ALA A 612 20.37 -3.14 12.08
N LEU A 613 20.30 -2.11 11.23
CA LEU A 613 21.47 -1.42 10.72
C LEU A 613 21.34 0.07 10.99
N SER A 614 22.12 0.53 11.96
CA SER A 614 22.27 1.93 12.32
C SER A 614 23.72 2.32 12.22
N TYR A 615 24.08 3.06 11.20
CA TYR A 615 25.47 3.50 11.01
C TYR A 615 25.98 4.40 12.14
N GLY A 616 25.10 5.01 12.92
CA GLY A 616 25.45 5.79 14.11
C GLY A 616 25.96 4.94 15.27
N ASP A 617 25.58 3.66 15.32
CA ASP A 617 26.02 2.71 16.37
C ASP A 617 27.34 2.02 16.02
N LEU A 618 27.85 2.22 14.80
CA LEU A 618 29.05 1.59 14.28
C LEU A 618 30.25 2.55 14.36
N ASP A 619 31.34 2.08 14.93
CA ASP A 619 32.52 2.92 15.24
C ASP A 619 33.50 3.04 14.07
N SER A 620 33.54 2.06 13.16
CA SER A 620 34.53 2.00 12.09
C SER A 620 33.96 1.43 10.79
N PRO A 621 34.64 1.63 9.65
CA PRO A 621 34.27 0.92 8.38
C PRO A 621 34.32 -0.60 8.51
N ALA A 622 35.18 -1.15 9.35
CA ALA A 622 35.23 -2.59 9.61
C ALA A 622 33.98 -3.08 10.33
N ASP A 623 33.43 -2.31 11.27
CA ASP A 623 32.17 -2.65 11.96
C ASP A 623 30.97 -2.57 11.00
N VAL A 624 30.99 -1.63 10.05
CA VAL A 624 29.98 -1.59 8.97
C VAL A 624 30.09 -2.84 8.11
N TRP A 625 31.30 -3.25 7.76
CA TRP A 625 31.51 -4.46 6.99
C TRP A 625 30.99 -5.70 7.75
N ASP A 626 31.31 -5.83 9.04
CA ASP A 626 30.81 -6.90 9.90
C ASP A 626 29.27 -6.92 9.90
N ALA A 627 28.63 -5.78 10.14
CA ALA A 627 27.17 -5.67 10.15
C ALA A 627 26.53 -6.06 8.80
N LEU A 628 27.13 -5.66 7.68
CA LEU A 628 26.64 -6.03 6.34
C LEU A 628 26.80 -7.54 6.07
N ARG A 629 27.92 -8.13 6.51
CA ARG A 629 28.17 -9.58 6.39
C ARG A 629 27.21 -10.40 7.26
N ASP A 630 26.92 -9.94 8.47
CA ASP A 630 25.98 -10.58 9.38
C ASP A 630 24.54 -10.56 8.80
N LEU A 631 24.17 -9.51 8.07
CA LEU A 631 22.94 -9.47 7.30
C LEU A 631 22.99 -10.32 6.03
N GLY A 632 24.16 -10.89 5.70
CA GLY A 632 24.38 -11.72 4.53
C GLY A 632 24.50 -10.95 3.22
N ALA A 633 24.82 -9.67 3.25
CA ALA A 633 25.06 -8.89 2.04
C ALA A 633 26.28 -9.44 1.26
N THR A 634 26.13 -9.57 -0.05
CA THR A 634 27.19 -9.97 -0.98
C THR A 634 27.59 -8.78 -1.88
N HIS A 635 26.63 -7.89 -2.12
CA HIS A 635 26.79 -6.73 -2.98
C HIS A 635 26.24 -5.48 -2.30
N VAL A 636 26.73 -4.32 -2.71
CA VAL A 636 26.28 -3.02 -2.25
C VAL A 636 25.98 -2.15 -3.46
N ALA A 637 24.79 -1.56 -3.50
CA ALA A 637 24.37 -0.64 -4.55
C ALA A 637 23.92 0.70 -3.94
N TRP A 638 24.40 1.80 -4.49
CA TRP A 638 24.06 3.15 -4.06
C TRP A 638 23.99 4.15 -5.20
N LYS A 639 23.30 5.26 -4.99
CA LYS A 639 23.33 6.40 -5.90
C LYS A 639 24.46 7.34 -5.52
N PRO A 640 25.26 7.83 -6.49
CA PRO A 640 26.38 8.76 -6.20
C PRO A 640 25.96 10.07 -5.52
N ALA A 641 24.67 10.44 -5.63
CA ALA A 641 24.09 11.61 -5.00
C ALA A 641 23.02 11.17 -4.00
N SER A 642 23.29 11.32 -2.70
CA SER A 642 22.33 10.96 -1.67
C SER A 642 21.24 12.03 -1.48
N ARG A 643 20.15 11.65 -0.82
CA ARG A 643 19.12 12.57 -0.36
C ARG A 643 19.58 13.22 0.95
N ALA A 644 20.13 14.40 0.86
CA ALA A 644 20.84 15.11 1.92
C ALA A 644 20.10 15.33 3.25
N PHE A 645 18.83 15.04 3.38
CA PHE A 645 18.07 15.44 4.56
C PHE A 645 17.70 14.32 5.51
N GLU A 646 17.63 13.11 5.00
CA GLU A 646 17.06 12.02 5.78
C GLU A 646 18.18 11.22 6.48
N THR A 647 19.46 11.49 6.15
CA THR A 647 20.44 10.44 6.28
C THR A 647 21.91 10.88 6.39
N ILE A 648 22.19 12.10 6.78
CA ILE A 648 23.59 12.57 6.98
C ILE A 648 24.42 11.55 7.77
N ALA A 649 23.80 10.90 8.75
CA ALA A 649 24.45 9.92 9.59
C ALA A 649 24.83 8.66 8.83
N SER A 650 23.89 8.11 8.10
CA SER A 650 24.08 6.94 7.25
C SER A 650 25.09 7.24 6.15
N ASP A 651 24.96 8.40 5.49
CA ASP A 651 25.81 8.79 4.38
C ASP A 651 27.29 8.81 4.77
N ILE A 652 27.64 9.39 5.90
CA ILE A 652 29.05 9.49 6.29
C ILE A 652 29.68 8.11 6.50
N ARG A 653 29.05 7.27 7.31
CA ARG A 653 29.55 5.93 7.63
C ARG A 653 29.53 5.01 6.43
N PHE A 654 28.44 5.05 5.70
CA PHE A 654 28.29 4.28 4.49
C PHE A 654 29.34 4.66 3.45
N PHE A 655 29.55 5.95 3.17
CA PHE A 655 30.53 6.38 2.19
C PHE A 655 31.97 6.13 2.61
N GLU A 656 32.29 6.19 3.89
CA GLU A 656 33.59 5.71 4.36
C GLU A 656 33.81 4.25 3.93
N THR A 657 32.83 3.38 4.23
CA THR A 657 32.92 1.96 3.86
C THR A 657 32.93 1.76 2.35
N ALA A 658 32.02 2.41 1.63
CA ALA A 658 31.88 2.27 0.18
C ALA A 658 33.15 2.72 -0.58
N HIS A 659 33.86 3.74 -0.09
CA HIS A 659 35.04 4.26 -0.78
C HIS A 659 36.35 3.70 -0.27
N LEU A 660 36.37 3.21 0.97
CA LEU A 660 37.60 2.68 1.57
C LEU A 660 37.66 1.15 1.52
N ALA A 661 36.53 0.47 1.62
CA ALA A 661 36.45 -1.00 1.67
C ALA A 661 36.02 -1.65 0.36
N LEU A 662 35.21 -0.97 -0.47
CA LEU A 662 34.72 -1.53 -1.72
C LEU A 662 35.63 -1.18 -2.90
N GLU A 663 36.01 -2.18 -3.67
CA GLU A 663 36.90 -2.01 -4.83
C GLU A 663 36.10 -1.78 -6.12
N ALA A 664 36.59 -0.91 -6.99
CA ALA A 664 36.18 -0.69 -8.38
C ALA A 664 34.66 -0.78 -8.63
N PRO A 665 33.84 0.12 -8.06
CA PRO A 665 32.41 0.04 -8.26
C PRO A 665 32.03 0.21 -9.73
N GLN A 666 31.20 -0.71 -10.24
CA GLN A 666 30.65 -0.64 -11.59
C GLN A 666 29.45 0.29 -11.64
N ARG A 667 29.38 1.17 -12.63
CA ARG A 667 28.18 1.98 -12.86
C ARG A 667 27.12 1.19 -13.63
N VAL A 668 25.94 1.03 -13.02
CA VAL A 668 24.78 0.36 -13.62
C VAL A 668 23.57 1.31 -13.56
N GLY A 669 23.23 1.92 -14.69
CA GLY A 669 22.20 2.96 -14.74
C GLY A 669 22.56 4.14 -13.84
N VAL A 670 21.70 4.43 -12.86
CA VAL A 670 21.92 5.50 -11.86
C VAL A 670 22.72 5.03 -10.63
N TYR A 671 22.97 3.73 -10.51
CA TYR A 671 23.63 3.12 -9.35
C TYR A 671 25.13 2.90 -9.57
N GLN A 672 25.86 2.93 -8.47
CA GLN A 672 27.16 2.28 -8.32
C GLN A 672 26.90 0.91 -7.69
N LEU A 673 27.45 -0.14 -8.25
CA LEU A 673 27.38 -1.51 -7.75
C LEU A 673 28.77 -2.01 -7.45
N ALA A 674 28.98 -2.53 -6.25
CA ALA A 674 30.23 -3.15 -5.85
C ALA A 674 29.98 -4.48 -5.13
N VAL A 675 30.96 -5.37 -5.21
CA VAL A 675 30.99 -6.61 -4.43
C VAL A 675 31.47 -6.27 -3.01
N LEU A 676 30.82 -6.81 -1.98
CA LEU A 676 31.32 -6.75 -0.62
C LEU A 676 32.44 -7.77 -0.46
N PRO A 677 33.68 -7.35 -0.17
CA PRO A 677 34.82 -8.27 -0.06
C PRO A 677 34.57 -9.40 0.97
N GLU A 678 35.10 -10.57 0.71
CA GLU A 678 35.01 -11.69 1.67
C GLU A 678 35.86 -11.44 2.90
N ALA A 679 37.04 -10.87 2.71
CA ALA A 679 37.95 -10.54 3.81
C ALA A 679 37.55 -9.25 4.51
N ARG A 680 37.59 -9.28 5.84
CA ARG A 680 37.35 -8.09 6.67
C ARG A 680 38.42 -7.03 6.36
N PRO A 681 38.04 -5.75 6.16
CA PRO A 681 39.01 -4.71 5.92
C PRO A 681 39.91 -4.52 7.13
N THR A 682 41.21 -4.36 6.87
CA THR A 682 42.24 -4.19 7.87
C THR A 682 43.03 -2.90 7.67
N GLY A 683 43.81 -2.48 8.68
CA GLY A 683 44.61 -1.27 8.62
C GLY A 683 43.98 -0.10 9.40
N GLU A 684 44.76 0.91 9.62
CA GLU A 684 44.35 2.08 10.43
C GLU A 684 43.04 2.73 9.92
N TRP A 685 42.88 2.86 8.61
CA TRP A 685 41.72 3.47 8.03
C TRP A 685 40.43 2.65 8.26
N ALA A 686 40.54 1.33 8.36
CA ALA A 686 39.39 0.43 8.53
C ALA A 686 38.92 0.38 9.99
N THR A 687 39.86 0.47 10.93
CA THR A 687 39.59 0.33 12.36
C THR A 687 39.59 1.68 13.09
N ALA A 688 39.85 2.80 12.39
CA ALA A 688 39.87 4.12 13.00
C ALA A 688 38.50 4.46 13.59
N SER A 689 38.45 4.62 14.89
CA SER A 689 37.32 5.19 15.59
C SER A 689 37.54 6.69 15.80
N GLY A 690 36.49 7.49 15.66
CA GLY A 690 36.62 8.94 15.84
C GLY A 690 35.37 9.69 15.43
N ASP A 691 35.40 11.00 15.63
CA ASP A 691 34.26 11.87 15.34
C ASP A 691 34.18 12.23 13.84
N ALA A 692 32.99 12.29 13.29
CA ALA A 692 32.75 13.04 12.07
C ALA A 692 32.59 14.52 12.40
N ILE A 693 33.28 15.38 11.65
CA ILE A 693 33.26 16.82 11.86
C ILE A 693 32.49 17.51 10.76
N VAL A 694 31.53 18.32 11.14
CA VAL A 694 30.79 19.17 10.22
C VAL A 694 31.43 20.55 10.16
N LEU A 695 31.87 20.93 8.97
CA LEU A 695 32.45 22.23 8.66
C LEU A 695 31.43 23.09 7.93
N SER A 696 30.82 24.05 8.59
CA SER A 696 29.94 25.03 7.99
C SER A 696 30.52 26.44 8.04
N CYS A 697 30.23 27.23 7.01
CA CYS A 697 30.56 28.64 6.95
C CYS A 697 29.36 29.49 7.34
N PRO A 698 29.59 30.66 7.93
CA PRO A 698 28.51 31.57 8.26
C PRO A 698 27.68 31.90 7.00
N PRO A 699 26.38 31.77 7.03
CA PRO A 699 25.53 32.09 5.90
C PRO A 699 25.60 33.59 5.60
N ARG A 700 25.71 33.93 4.33
CA ARG A 700 25.67 35.34 3.91
C ARG A 700 24.34 36.02 4.22
N LYS A 701 23.25 35.25 4.25
CA LYS A 701 21.89 35.68 4.62
C LYS A 701 21.21 34.62 5.49
N PRO A 702 20.37 35.00 6.46
CA PRO A 702 19.65 34.02 7.31
C PRO A 702 18.85 32.98 6.54
N LYS A 703 18.30 33.34 5.37
CA LYS A 703 17.54 32.43 4.49
C LYS A 703 18.41 31.39 3.77
N ASP A 704 19.73 31.61 3.72
CA ASP A 704 20.67 30.70 3.07
C ASP A 704 21.19 29.64 4.06
N ARG A 705 20.69 29.62 5.30
CA ARG A 705 21.00 28.55 6.26
C ARG A 705 20.46 27.24 5.69
N PRO A 706 21.29 26.20 5.52
CA PRO A 706 20.76 24.90 5.19
C PRO A 706 19.81 24.48 6.31
N THR A 707 18.54 24.32 5.97
CA THR A 707 17.57 23.66 6.84
C THR A 707 17.91 22.18 6.83
N TYR A 708 18.77 21.77 7.75
CA TYR A 708 18.91 20.36 8.03
C TYR A 708 17.60 19.95 8.69
N ALA A 709 16.86 19.04 8.06
CA ALA A 709 15.61 18.55 8.61
C ALA A 709 15.90 17.79 9.90
N SER A 710 15.89 18.55 10.97
CA SER A 710 16.23 18.16 12.32
C SER A 710 15.20 17.24 12.98
N GLY A 711 14.21 16.74 12.23
CA GLY A 711 13.08 16.06 12.85
C GLY A 711 13.07 14.54 12.80
N LEU A 712 13.83 13.94 11.91
CA LEU A 712 13.63 12.51 11.63
C LEU A 712 14.70 11.59 12.23
N TYR A 713 15.91 12.12 12.53
CA TYR A 713 16.98 11.29 13.13
C TYR A 713 17.70 12.05 14.25
N PRO A 714 17.93 11.40 15.39
CA PRO A 714 18.77 11.97 16.40
C PRO A 714 20.21 11.96 15.89
N ILE A 715 20.64 13.11 15.41
CA ILE A 715 22.04 13.37 15.10
C ILE A 715 22.92 13.19 16.36
N SER A 716 22.29 13.08 17.53
CA SER A 716 22.97 12.72 18.79
C SER A 716 23.60 11.32 18.79
N ALA A 717 23.14 10.39 17.96
CA ALA A 717 23.81 9.10 17.74
C ALA A 717 25.08 9.24 16.89
N LEU A 718 25.23 10.34 16.14
CA LEU A 718 26.48 10.69 15.52
C LEU A 718 27.35 11.47 16.53
N ARG A 719 28.56 11.05 16.71
CA ARG A 719 29.62 11.85 17.31
C ARG A 719 30.01 12.95 16.30
N VAL A 720 29.01 13.75 15.86
CA VAL A 720 29.24 14.86 14.93
C VAL A 720 29.51 16.11 15.70
N ARG A 721 30.64 16.73 15.46
CA ARG A 721 30.97 18.05 15.96
C ARG A 721 30.86 19.06 14.81
N THR A 722 30.04 20.08 14.98
CA THR A 722 29.96 21.16 14.02
C THR A 722 30.87 22.27 14.40
N LEU A 723 31.50 22.91 13.43
CA LEU A 723 32.42 24.06 13.64
C LEU A 723 31.66 25.40 13.68
N ASP A 724 30.37 25.38 13.55
CA ASP A 724 29.51 26.54 13.61
C ASP A 724 28.38 26.32 14.63
N LYS A 725 28.05 27.32 15.43
CA LYS A 725 26.92 27.36 16.34
C LYS A 725 25.63 27.53 15.55
N SER A 726 25.25 26.54 14.77
CA SER A 726 23.97 26.54 14.10
C SER A 726 22.89 25.92 15.02
N PRO A 727 21.81 26.64 15.32
CA PRO A 727 20.70 26.09 16.11
C PRO A 727 19.96 24.95 15.42
N ALA A 728 20.29 24.67 14.16
CA ALA A 728 19.71 23.58 13.39
C ALA A 728 20.34 22.20 13.71
N TRP A 729 21.47 22.17 14.41
CA TRP A 729 22.11 20.92 14.80
C TRP A 729 21.84 20.62 16.28
N PRO A 730 21.29 19.47 16.64
CA PRO A 730 21.03 19.13 18.03
C PRO A 730 22.30 18.83 18.86
N THR A 731 23.46 18.76 18.21
CA THR A 731 24.76 18.52 18.87
C THR A 731 25.53 19.82 19.14
N PRO A 732 26.35 19.89 20.22
CA PRO A 732 27.18 21.06 20.50
C PRO A 732 28.10 21.36 19.31
N THR A 733 28.03 22.57 18.78
CA THR A 733 28.91 23.05 17.72
C THR A 733 30.10 23.77 18.29
N VAL A 734 31.29 23.44 17.82
CA VAL A 734 32.52 24.13 18.21
C VAL A 734 33.04 24.94 17.01
N PRO A 735 33.12 26.27 17.09
CA PRO A 735 33.69 27.10 16.03
C PRO A 735 35.16 26.74 15.78
N LEU A 736 35.59 26.71 14.53
CA LEU A 736 36.99 26.55 14.18
C LEU A 736 37.72 27.89 14.38
N ALA A 737 38.38 28.03 15.50
CA ALA A 737 38.99 29.30 15.87
C ALA A 737 40.39 29.54 15.28
N SER A 738 41.12 28.48 14.88
CA SER A 738 42.46 28.62 14.33
C SER A 738 42.90 27.45 13.43
N ALA A 739 43.95 27.66 12.62
CA ALA A 739 44.54 26.61 11.79
C ALA A 739 45.16 25.49 12.63
N ALA A 740 45.67 25.80 13.84
CA ALA A 740 46.22 24.82 14.79
C ALA A 740 45.12 23.91 15.35
N GLU A 741 43.96 24.46 15.65
CA GLU A 741 42.78 23.70 16.12
C GLU A 741 42.22 22.80 14.99
N ALA A 742 42.22 23.27 13.73
CA ALA A 742 41.89 22.47 12.59
C ALA A 742 42.86 21.29 12.39
N ALA A 743 44.15 21.49 12.64
CA ALA A 743 45.15 20.43 12.58
C ALA A 743 44.96 19.41 13.70
N ALA A 744 44.68 19.86 14.92
CA ALA A 744 44.37 19.00 16.06
C ALA A 744 43.08 18.17 15.83
N LEU A 745 42.07 18.79 15.25
CA LEU A 745 40.82 18.12 14.85
C LEU A 745 41.07 17.13 13.72
N ALA A 746 41.92 17.46 12.74
CA ALA A 746 42.31 16.52 11.69
C ALA A 746 42.92 15.24 12.25
N GLY A 747 43.64 15.32 13.36
CA GLY A 747 44.19 14.15 14.05
C GLY A 747 43.14 13.21 14.66
N ARG A 748 41.99 13.73 15.03
CA ARG A 748 40.92 13.00 15.72
C ARG A 748 39.74 12.66 14.81
N ALA A 749 39.56 13.44 13.73
CA ALA A 749 38.43 13.24 12.83
C ALA A 749 38.64 12.04 11.91
N ARG A 750 37.58 11.30 11.68
CA ARG A 750 37.54 10.22 10.74
C ARG A 750 36.87 10.62 9.43
N ALA A 751 35.89 11.47 9.48
CA ALA A 751 35.19 12.02 8.30
C ALA A 751 34.91 13.51 8.48
N LEU A 752 34.76 14.21 7.34
CA LEU A 752 34.38 15.61 7.32
C LEU A 752 33.08 15.73 6.49
N VAL A 753 32.14 16.51 6.99
CA VAL A 753 31.02 17.03 6.25
C VAL A 753 31.25 18.52 6.00
N VAL A 754 31.44 18.89 4.77
CA VAL A 754 31.87 20.23 4.39
C VAL A 754 30.78 20.95 3.62
N ASP A 755 30.38 22.12 4.11
CA ASP A 755 29.56 23.05 3.31
C ASP A 755 30.36 23.46 2.07
N PRO A 756 29.78 23.33 0.85
CA PRO A 756 30.46 23.67 -0.40
C PRO A 756 31.10 25.06 -0.40
N ARG A 757 30.49 26.01 0.30
CA ARG A 757 30.98 27.38 0.43
C ARG A 757 32.30 27.45 1.22
N CYS A 758 32.57 26.47 2.08
CA CYS A 758 33.79 26.35 2.88
C CYS A 758 34.92 25.65 2.15
N HIS A 759 34.68 25.05 1.01
CA HIS A 759 35.69 24.23 0.32
C HIS A 759 36.99 24.99 0.05
N ALA A 760 36.90 26.23 -0.42
CA ALA A 760 38.08 27.07 -0.66
C ALA A 760 38.85 27.39 0.63
N ALA A 761 38.14 27.58 1.73
CA ALA A 761 38.68 27.94 3.05
C ALA A 761 39.17 26.74 3.86
N LEU A 762 39.06 25.51 3.36
CA LEU A 762 39.53 24.32 4.09
C LEU A 762 41.05 24.39 4.34
N PRO A 763 41.49 24.19 5.61
CA PRO A 763 42.93 24.12 5.95
C PRO A 763 43.66 23.05 5.14
N ALA A 764 44.91 23.33 4.78
CA ALA A 764 45.76 22.41 4.02
C ALA A 764 45.90 21.04 4.70
N ALA A 765 46.03 20.99 6.02
CA ALA A 765 46.10 19.76 6.80
C ALA A 765 44.89 18.87 6.59
N LEU A 766 43.67 19.42 6.50
CA LEU A 766 42.48 18.66 6.24
C LEU A 766 42.44 18.17 4.77
N LYS A 767 42.82 18.98 3.80
CA LYS A 767 42.89 18.59 2.39
C LYS A 767 43.92 17.48 2.13
N THR A 768 44.99 17.45 2.92
CA THR A 768 46.03 16.40 2.81
C THR A 768 45.54 15.06 3.35
N ARG A 769 44.84 15.09 4.49
CA ARG A 769 44.41 13.86 5.20
C ARG A 769 43.09 13.30 4.65
N PHE A 770 42.23 14.15 4.14
CA PHE A 770 40.90 13.78 3.65
C PHE A 770 40.76 14.03 2.15
N GLU A 771 39.90 13.25 1.52
CA GLU A 771 39.52 13.47 0.14
C GLU A 771 38.00 13.54 0.01
N LYS A 772 37.53 14.38 -0.89
CA LYS A 772 36.10 14.48 -1.20
C LYS A 772 35.63 13.22 -1.89
N ARG A 773 34.54 12.62 -1.39
CA ARG A 773 33.95 11.39 -1.91
C ARG A 773 32.58 11.60 -2.53
N ALA A 774 31.74 12.42 -1.92
CA ALA A 774 30.37 12.61 -2.38
C ALA A 774 29.89 14.06 -2.25
N ASP A 775 28.92 14.42 -3.04
CA ASP A 775 28.11 15.63 -2.95
C ASP A 775 26.69 15.23 -2.55
N ALA A 776 26.24 15.64 -1.38
CA ALA A 776 24.85 15.51 -0.99
C ALA A 776 24.03 16.67 -1.60
N ARG A 777 22.98 16.36 -2.37
CA ARG A 777 22.23 17.33 -3.17
C ARG A 777 20.76 17.36 -2.77
N LYS A 778 20.16 18.54 -2.81
CA LYS A 778 18.72 18.72 -2.60
C LYS A 778 17.92 17.88 -3.61
N GLY A 779 17.12 16.92 -3.11
CA GLY A 779 16.34 16.04 -3.96
C GLY A 779 17.15 15.18 -4.95
N GLY A 780 18.44 14.94 -4.66
CA GLY A 780 19.34 14.11 -5.49
C GLY A 780 19.83 14.78 -6.78
N ARG A 781 19.23 15.87 -7.24
CA ARG A 781 19.61 16.57 -8.49
C ARG A 781 19.82 18.08 -8.33
N GLY A 782 19.44 18.64 -7.22
CA GLY A 782 19.54 20.09 -6.96
C GLY A 782 20.94 20.56 -6.53
N ASP A 783 20.99 21.72 -5.87
CA ASP A 783 22.22 22.31 -5.37
C ASP A 783 22.91 21.38 -4.37
N VAL A 784 24.25 21.42 -4.37
CA VAL A 784 25.04 20.70 -3.38
C VAL A 784 24.83 21.36 -2.02
N LEU A 785 24.31 20.59 -1.08
CA LEU A 785 24.06 21.07 0.29
C LEU A 785 25.29 20.92 1.17
N TYR A 786 25.98 19.78 1.05
CA TYR A 786 27.25 19.51 1.71
C TYR A 786 28.06 18.48 0.92
N GLN A 787 29.34 18.39 1.26
CA GLN A 787 30.31 17.44 0.69
C GLN A 787 30.75 16.50 1.79
N VAL A 788 30.80 15.20 1.51
CA VAL A 788 31.37 14.19 2.40
C VAL A 788 32.81 13.93 2.01
N TRP A 789 33.71 14.03 2.98
CA TRP A 789 35.12 13.79 2.85
C TRP A 789 35.54 12.68 3.80
N THR A 790 36.26 11.69 3.29
CA THR A 790 36.76 10.57 4.09
C THR A 790 38.31 10.57 4.12
N LEU A 791 38.87 9.82 5.04
CA LEU A 791 40.34 9.64 5.07
C LEU A 791 40.81 9.12 3.71
N ARG A 792 41.93 9.66 3.26
CA ARG A 792 42.60 9.14 2.07
C ARG A 792 43.05 7.71 2.31
N ARG A 793 42.74 6.81 1.42
CA ARG A 793 43.30 5.45 1.43
C ARG A 793 44.81 5.55 1.18
N PRO A 794 45.71 4.94 2.01
CA PRO A 794 47.11 4.81 1.65
C PRO A 794 47.18 4.17 0.26
N LEU A 795 47.89 4.81 -0.67
CA LEU A 795 48.17 4.22 -1.95
C LEU A 795 48.91 2.89 -1.69
N THR A 796 48.24 1.79 -1.92
CA THR A 796 48.91 0.48 -1.97
C THR A 796 49.95 0.57 -3.06
N PRO A 797 51.23 0.29 -2.77
CA PRO A 797 52.24 0.23 -3.82
C PRO A 797 51.72 -0.72 -4.89
N ALA A 798 51.66 -0.27 -6.13
CA ALA A 798 51.32 -1.13 -7.24
C ALA A 798 52.34 -2.29 -7.17
N THR A 799 51.85 -3.48 -6.84
CA THR A 799 52.62 -4.70 -7.04
C THR A 799 52.98 -4.74 -8.50
N LYS A 800 54.25 -4.48 -8.80
CA LYS A 800 54.85 -4.62 -10.12
C LYS A 800 54.71 -6.08 -10.59
#